data_d4535120bfe0c97531705b6e82db888c
#
_entry.id   d4535120bfe0c97531705b6e82db888c
#
_cell.length_a   1.000
_cell.length_b   1.000
_cell.length_c   1.000
_cell.angle_alpha   90.00
_cell.angle_beta   90.00
_cell.angle_gamma   90.00
#
_symmetry.space_group_name_H-M   'P 1'
#
loop_
_entity.id
_entity.type
_entity.pdbx_description
1 polymer ?
#
loop_
_entity_poly.entity_id
_entity_poly.type
_entity_poly.pdbx_seq_one_letter_code
_entity_poly.pdbx_strand_id
1 'polypeptide(L)'
;MEFLFVGAFTCLGLAVPIMLLDNYFTNIKNDTDLLKEKAKIERKKLRTVQQGSWVDAESIKQTIDKYMDNFCGLYVSIHKENGQVSFRHPCNIVFLGGKTAVLVDHARVAIQTIQERLKAKPGQFVELIIVPYVTTTMEKSTERFKLDEITFETNEELSSKDLSIIKFKHCSNRPFIYHLIPPLQCAEWISDKTNLDGIFIERTTDLSLNFNGPEKRVDVRFNYGHDLNYYNTSLNIDDEHIPLNSYKYQTLIMKGKDGVFSTHAGYCTSPGFLTDDRKNYCTNLGWKQAQQPWLFYLHTSLRGTNPNGVPIYKELFEPWIKELEELKIRSRPMVEVVNENMKEFEKIIEEELELLAPSGAQSCSLEIKTEFKQIDINHMAQAVMNVPLFVPNKSEIKKSPLYGIDTRTRFPARMGTVKLKDGSVVDTMAKAREPYGINNALINGPLVDEIVHQAMARVMSDSSVPVKKELLTLDQCLYGDIAYKLNSVNWNSSAGFYFRMLKEKYKTDWKNKRWMLDEEGKVKPKVMKVIQRMFDYCEQKLKDGERLYGINIDNVKDELLKLEKVLKADSRLFCTNDFIHLLLCKRYMGSFAGWIFENRIHNGIAIGVNPLSEEWDGVASHIVNNSPDCLFLDHSKFDKRQLRAIMKCVLYLMDMFYGDKGSEASRIRTLLVEDIIDSWHIVVINGKIYFYNWKQGNTSGNFLTAILNSLVNICYIYICAIFAWLLQRGMDPMLLQALPPNPADKALAYITLGDDVVASVKRDLMEGVNFNSIKAMGKYYLNIEITDELKSGGEIPDFRPISDGSFLGRGFIPTKINGVLRFLARLRKYSIIEKVQWIKGIYDPLIEVDKMETAFLELSLYDREEFDAIVKRYAPACKEAYGIYPKYTDFDVARRHVLTLSEYRYSFYDFIDGTDLNGLPLTKLLEKISQNVAKQRYEAGVKAEVEAERSPGYDVIIENVEEQITVDSPAGNTNAVTSL
;
A
#
# COMPACT_ATOMS: atom_id res chain seq x y z
N MET A 1 58.77 8.07 6.61
CA MET A 1 58.43 6.65 6.45
C MET A 1 57.25 6.24 7.38
N GLU A 2 57.12 6.85 8.54
CA GLU A 2 56.01 6.54 9.48
C GLU A 2 54.62 7.00 8.98
N PHE A 3 54.52 8.08 8.20
CA PHE A 3 53.22 8.48 7.62
C PHE A 3 52.72 7.59 6.48
N LEU A 4 53.60 6.84 5.84
CA LEU A 4 53.20 5.85 4.81
C LEU A 4 52.69 4.55 5.42
N PHE A 5 53.13 4.19 6.64
CA PHE A 5 52.69 2.98 7.33
C PHE A 5 51.30 3.14 7.96
N VAL A 6 50.94 4.31 8.48
CA VAL A 6 49.60 4.58 9.06
C VAL A 6 48.54 4.63 7.95
N GLY A 7 48.88 5.22 6.79
CA GLY A 7 48.00 5.25 5.64
C GLY A 7 47.72 3.86 5.05
N ALA A 8 48.72 2.97 5.04
CA ALA A 8 48.55 1.62 4.55
C ALA A 8 47.72 0.73 5.50
N PHE A 9 47.83 0.93 6.82
CA PHE A 9 47.04 0.19 7.80
C PHE A 9 45.59 0.67 7.86
N THR A 10 45.30 1.96 7.64
CA THR A 10 43.92 2.49 7.55
C THR A 10 43.24 2.03 6.26
N CYS A 11 43.93 2.00 5.14
CA CYS A 11 43.41 1.46 3.88
C CYS A 11 43.19 -0.06 3.93
N LEU A 12 44.05 -0.83 4.59
CA LEU A 12 43.83 -2.26 4.80
C LEU A 12 42.71 -2.54 5.82
N GLY A 13 42.57 -1.70 6.85
CA GLY A 13 41.54 -1.82 7.86
C GLY A 13 40.11 -1.53 7.33
N LEU A 14 39.98 -0.74 6.27
CA LEU A 14 38.70 -0.47 5.59
C LEU A 14 38.47 -1.39 4.38
N ALA A 15 39.54 -1.83 3.71
CA ALA A 15 39.43 -2.71 2.55
C ALA A 15 38.99 -4.13 2.92
N VAL A 16 39.38 -4.64 4.10
CA VAL A 16 39.01 -5.99 4.55
C VAL A 16 37.50 -6.10 4.87
N PRO A 17 36.85 -5.18 5.59
CA PRO A 17 35.42 -5.21 5.79
C PRO A 17 34.65 -5.03 4.48
N ILE A 18 35.10 -4.14 3.57
CA ILE A 18 34.45 -3.92 2.27
C ILE A 18 34.59 -5.19 1.38
N MET A 19 35.77 -5.81 1.34
CA MET A 19 35.97 -7.08 0.64
C MET A 19 35.17 -8.24 1.26
N LEU A 20 35.00 -8.25 2.58
CA LEU A 20 34.20 -9.26 3.25
C LEU A 20 32.69 -9.03 2.99
N LEU A 21 32.24 -7.79 2.97
CA LEU A 21 30.89 -7.43 2.58
C LEU A 21 30.63 -7.74 1.09
N ASP A 22 31.53 -7.38 0.20
CA ASP A 22 31.42 -7.65 -1.24
C ASP A 22 31.45 -9.16 -1.53
N ASN A 23 32.35 -9.92 -0.88
CA ASN A 23 32.34 -11.38 -0.92
C ASN A 23 31.09 -12.00 -0.30
N TYR A 24 30.58 -11.41 0.80
CA TYR A 24 29.35 -11.86 1.42
C TYR A 24 28.16 -11.64 0.49
N PHE A 25 28.01 -10.44 -0.07
CA PHE A 25 26.95 -10.14 -1.02
C PHE A 25 27.10 -10.90 -2.35
N THR A 26 28.33 -11.13 -2.81
CA THR A 26 28.59 -11.94 -4.02
C THR A 26 28.26 -13.42 -3.77
N ASN A 27 28.60 -13.95 -2.60
CA ASN A 27 28.24 -15.32 -2.22
C ASN A 27 26.73 -15.49 -2.05
N ILE A 28 26.04 -14.53 -1.41
CA ILE A 28 24.59 -14.56 -1.27
C ILE A 28 23.92 -14.45 -2.64
N LYS A 29 24.42 -13.63 -3.56
CA LYS A 29 23.91 -13.53 -4.92
C LYS A 29 24.09 -14.84 -5.67
N ASN A 30 25.25 -15.47 -5.54
CA ASN A 30 25.54 -16.77 -6.12
C ASN A 30 24.65 -17.87 -5.52
N ASP A 31 24.42 -17.85 -4.20
CA ASP A 31 23.53 -18.77 -3.53
C ASP A 31 22.07 -18.57 -3.90
N THR A 32 21.64 -17.30 -4.08
CA THR A 32 20.28 -16.97 -4.53
C THR A 32 20.06 -17.41 -5.98
N ASP A 33 21.04 -17.24 -6.84
CA ASP A 33 20.97 -17.69 -8.24
C ASP A 33 21.10 -19.22 -8.33
N LEU A 34 21.90 -19.84 -7.47
CA LEU A 34 21.98 -21.29 -7.33
C LEU A 34 20.65 -21.89 -6.81
N LEU A 35 19.98 -21.23 -5.88
CA LEU A 35 18.65 -21.62 -5.38
C LEU A 35 17.58 -21.44 -6.44
N LYS A 36 17.64 -20.37 -7.23
CA LYS A 36 16.75 -20.19 -8.40
C LYS A 36 17.01 -21.24 -9.47
N GLU A 37 18.27 -21.59 -9.70
CA GLU A 37 18.63 -22.61 -10.65
C GLU A 37 18.28 -24.02 -10.15
N LYS A 38 18.50 -24.32 -8.85
CA LYS A 38 18.01 -25.55 -8.21
C LYS A 38 16.49 -25.64 -8.28
N ALA A 39 15.76 -24.59 -7.97
CA ALA A 39 14.31 -24.53 -8.12
C ALA A 39 13.86 -24.69 -9.58
N LYS A 40 14.64 -24.19 -10.54
CA LYS A 40 14.39 -24.35 -11.98
C LYS A 40 14.70 -25.78 -12.46
N ILE A 41 15.76 -26.39 -11.91
CA ILE A 41 16.14 -27.79 -12.17
C ILE A 41 15.13 -28.74 -11.52
N GLU A 42 14.69 -28.48 -10.29
CA GLU A 42 13.61 -29.26 -9.65
C GLU A 42 12.29 -29.12 -10.40
N ARG A 43 11.93 -27.91 -10.83
CA ARG A 43 10.77 -27.70 -11.73
C ARG A 43 10.93 -28.43 -13.06
N LYS A 44 12.16 -28.55 -13.60
CA LYS A 44 12.44 -29.30 -14.83
C LYS A 44 12.43 -30.80 -14.59
N LYS A 45 12.96 -31.29 -13.44
CA LYS A 45 12.85 -32.69 -13.00
C LYS A 45 11.40 -33.10 -12.74
N LEU A 46 10.59 -32.23 -12.12
CA LEU A 46 9.15 -32.44 -11.96
C LEU A 46 8.41 -32.50 -13.31
N ARG A 47 8.93 -31.85 -14.36
CA ARG A 47 8.38 -31.91 -15.72
C ARG A 47 8.77 -33.16 -16.52
N THR A 48 9.77 -33.92 -16.09
CA THR A 48 10.33 -35.05 -16.87
C THR A 48 9.94 -36.42 -16.32
N VAL A 49 9.20 -36.51 -15.24
CA VAL A 49 8.75 -37.78 -14.67
C VAL A 49 7.23 -37.91 -14.85
N GLN A 50 6.86 -38.71 -15.78
CA GLN A 50 5.56 -39.34 -16.06
C GLN A 50 4.57 -38.63 -16.99
N GLN A 51 4.56 -39.06 -18.21
CA GLN A 51 3.39 -39.08 -19.10
C GLN A 51 2.42 -40.20 -18.67
N GLY A 52 1.48 -39.83 -17.83
CA GLY A 52 0.39 -40.72 -17.40
C GLY A 52 -0.40 -40.09 -16.27
N SER A 53 -1.49 -39.43 -16.54
CA SER A 53 -2.37 -38.71 -15.58
C SER A 53 -2.06 -37.26 -15.21
N TRP A 54 -1.53 -36.46 -16.13
CA TRP A 54 -1.10 -35.08 -15.86
C TRP A 54 -2.23 -34.06 -15.72
N VAL A 55 -3.43 -34.37 -16.14
CA VAL A 55 -4.57 -33.43 -15.99
C VAL A 55 -4.93 -33.21 -14.54
N ASP A 56 -4.65 -34.22 -13.69
CA ASP A 56 -4.99 -34.20 -12.26
C ASP A 56 -3.99 -33.41 -11.40
N ALA A 57 -2.69 -33.43 -11.72
CA ALA A 57 -1.64 -32.80 -10.92
C ALA A 57 -1.71 -31.27 -10.96
N GLU A 58 -2.05 -30.66 -12.10
CA GLU A 58 -2.21 -29.21 -12.22
C GLU A 58 -3.50 -28.74 -11.53
N SER A 59 -4.58 -29.47 -11.63
CA SER A 59 -5.84 -29.22 -10.92
C SER A 59 -5.66 -29.30 -9.40
N ILE A 60 -4.91 -30.28 -8.91
CA ILE A 60 -4.57 -30.44 -7.49
C ILE A 60 -3.76 -29.23 -7.01
N LYS A 61 -2.74 -28.85 -7.77
CA LYS A 61 -1.91 -27.68 -7.43
C LYS A 61 -2.73 -26.40 -7.40
N GLN A 62 -3.57 -26.16 -8.42
CA GLN A 62 -4.42 -24.96 -8.46
C GLN A 62 -5.41 -24.94 -7.28
N THR A 63 -5.96 -26.07 -6.89
CA THR A 63 -6.85 -26.15 -5.72
C THR A 63 -6.12 -25.81 -4.44
N ILE A 64 -4.91 -26.34 -4.22
CA ILE A 64 -4.12 -26.03 -3.04
C ILE A 64 -3.69 -24.57 -3.05
N ASP A 65 -3.20 -24.04 -4.19
CA ASP A 65 -2.79 -22.65 -4.36
C ASP A 65 -3.90 -21.67 -4.01
N LYS A 66 -5.14 -22.00 -4.37
CA LYS A 66 -6.31 -21.18 -4.08
C LYS A 66 -6.57 -20.97 -2.59
N TYR A 67 -6.19 -21.95 -1.76
CA TYR A 67 -6.47 -21.92 -0.33
C TYR A 67 -5.24 -21.76 0.55
N MET A 68 -4.11 -21.37 -0.03
CA MET A 68 -2.85 -21.16 0.74
C MET A 68 -2.99 -20.13 1.86
N ASP A 69 -3.92 -19.19 1.73
CA ASP A 69 -4.24 -18.20 2.76
C ASP A 69 -4.81 -18.80 4.05
N ASN A 70 -5.31 -20.01 3.95
CA ASN A 70 -5.86 -20.73 5.09
C ASN A 70 -4.79 -21.40 5.94
N PHE A 71 -3.55 -21.51 5.44
CA PHE A 71 -2.45 -22.18 6.14
C PHE A 71 -1.48 -21.13 6.69
N CYS A 72 -1.39 -21.04 8.00
CA CYS A 72 -0.59 -20.00 8.66
C CYS A 72 0.28 -20.61 9.76
N GLY A 73 1.44 -19.99 10.00
CA GLY A 73 2.19 -20.22 11.24
C GLY A 73 1.60 -19.40 12.36
N LEU A 74 1.53 -19.96 13.55
CA LEU A 74 1.13 -19.29 14.78
C LEU A 74 2.35 -19.12 15.68
N TYR A 75 2.75 -17.88 15.88
CA TYR A 75 3.86 -17.51 16.75
C TYR A 75 3.36 -16.91 18.04
N VAL A 76 4.04 -17.22 19.12
CA VAL A 76 3.83 -16.59 20.42
C VAL A 76 4.91 -15.54 20.64
N SER A 77 4.51 -14.31 20.82
CA SER A 77 5.38 -13.21 21.22
C SER A 77 5.21 -12.98 22.74
N ILE A 78 6.30 -13.05 23.47
CA ILE A 78 6.33 -12.82 24.89
C ILE A 78 7.01 -11.48 25.14
N HIS A 79 6.25 -10.52 25.66
CA HIS A 79 6.74 -9.19 26.02
C HIS A 79 7.19 -9.20 27.48
N LYS A 80 8.45 -8.78 27.74
CA LYS A 80 9.03 -8.71 29.08
C LYS A 80 9.05 -7.26 29.59
N GLU A 81 9.14 -7.08 30.89
CA GLU A 81 9.17 -5.76 31.55
C GLU A 81 10.30 -4.83 31.05
N ASN A 82 11.43 -5.41 30.64
CA ASN A 82 12.58 -4.67 30.13
C ASN A 82 12.44 -4.26 28.64
N GLY A 83 11.25 -4.43 28.04
CA GLY A 83 11.00 -4.17 26.63
C GLY A 83 11.55 -5.25 25.69
N GLN A 84 12.18 -6.29 26.19
CA GLN A 84 12.55 -7.43 25.35
C GLN A 84 11.34 -8.23 24.93
N VAL A 85 11.36 -8.64 23.69
CA VAL A 85 10.34 -9.53 23.10
C VAL A 85 11.02 -10.81 22.64
N SER A 86 10.41 -11.95 22.95
CA SER A 86 10.90 -13.24 22.46
C SER A 86 9.81 -13.93 21.66
N PHE A 87 10.17 -14.47 20.51
CA PHE A 87 9.26 -15.25 19.67
C PHE A 87 9.39 -16.74 19.91
N ARG A 88 8.28 -17.43 19.85
CA ARG A 88 8.21 -18.89 19.78
C ARG A 88 7.22 -19.30 18.71
N HIS A 89 7.57 -20.28 17.92
CA HIS A 89 6.66 -20.88 16.93
C HIS A 89 6.09 -22.18 17.49
N PRO A 90 4.92 -22.14 18.16
CA PRO A 90 4.37 -23.33 18.78
C PRO A 90 3.81 -24.32 17.77
N CYS A 91 3.14 -23.83 16.70
CA CYS A 91 2.50 -24.69 15.70
C CYS A 91 2.10 -23.89 14.43
N ASN A 92 1.49 -24.58 13.49
CA ASN A 92 0.71 -23.98 12.44
C ASN A 92 -0.77 -23.93 12.83
N ILE A 93 -1.57 -23.21 12.05
CA ILE A 93 -3.03 -23.22 12.12
C ILE A 93 -3.62 -23.36 10.73
N VAL A 94 -4.78 -23.97 10.64
CA VAL A 94 -5.52 -24.16 9.40
C VAL A 94 -6.89 -23.50 9.55
N PHE A 95 -7.10 -22.40 8.83
CA PHE A 95 -8.39 -21.74 8.81
C PHE A 95 -9.43 -22.58 8.07
N LEU A 96 -10.52 -22.92 8.74
CA LEU A 96 -11.70 -23.55 8.11
C LEU A 96 -12.42 -22.56 7.20
N GLY A 97 -12.34 -21.29 7.52
CA GLY A 97 -12.91 -20.15 6.82
C GLY A 97 -13.16 -18.97 7.75
N GLY A 98 -13.42 -17.81 7.18
CA GLY A 98 -13.64 -16.59 7.95
C GLY A 98 -12.50 -16.29 8.91
N LYS A 99 -12.80 -16.31 10.22
CA LYS A 99 -11.88 -16.04 11.32
C LYS A 99 -11.68 -17.26 12.24
N THR A 100 -12.09 -18.42 11.82
CA THR A 100 -12.08 -19.67 12.59
C THR A 100 -11.03 -20.62 12.05
N ALA A 101 -10.12 -21.07 12.90
CA ALA A 101 -9.04 -21.98 12.53
C ALA A 101 -8.94 -23.17 13.50
N VAL A 102 -8.28 -24.24 13.01
CA VAL A 102 -7.92 -25.43 13.80
C VAL A 102 -6.46 -25.36 14.19
N LEU A 103 -6.13 -25.77 15.40
CA LEU A 103 -4.77 -25.99 15.89
C LEU A 103 -4.70 -27.27 16.72
N VAL A 104 -3.48 -27.75 17.02
CA VAL A 104 -3.29 -28.85 17.97
C VAL A 104 -3.58 -28.39 19.41
N ASP A 105 -4.25 -29.23 20.18
CA ASP A 105 -4.68 -28.90 21.55
C ASP A 105 -3.51 -28.68 22.51
N HIS A 106 -2.41 -29.41 22.37
CA HIS A 106 -1.23 -29.15 23.19
C HIS A 106 -0.63 -27.77 22.99
N ALA A 107 -0.75 -27.16 21.79
CA ALA A 107 -0.31 -25.78 21.58
C ALA A 107 -1.24 -24.78 22.28
N ARG A 108 -2.56 -25.01 22.26
CA ARG A 108 -3.54 -24.23 23.04
C ARG A 108 -3.17 -24.24 24.53
N VAL A 109 -2.97 -25.44 25.10
CA VAL A 109 -2.61 -25.60 26.53
C VAL A 109 -1.28 -24.88 26.82
N ALA A 110 -0.28 -25.00 25.96
CA ALA A 110 0.98 -24.30 26.10
C ALA A 110 0.82 -22.78 26.12
N ILE A 111 0.04 -22.21 25.22
CA ILE A 111 -0.21 -20.76 25.13
C ILE A 111 -0.92 -20.27 26.41
N GLN A 112 -1.94 -20.96 26.87
CA GLN A 112 -2.67 -20.64 28.10
C GLN A 112 -1.79 -20.73 29.34
N THR A 113 -0.95 -21.77 29.45
CA THR A 113 0.00 -21.95 30.55
C THR A 113 1.04 -20.81 30.59
N ILE A 114 1.58 -20.42 29.45
CA ILE A 114 2.50 -19.27 29.37
C ILE A 114 1.80 -18.00 29.86
N GLN A 115 0.57 -17.75 29.42
CA GLN A 115 -0.17 -16.57 29.85
C GLN A 115 -0.44 -16.54 31.35
N GLU A 116 -0.86 -17.64 31.92
CA GLU A 116 -1.15 -17.73 33.37
C GLU A 116 0.08 -17.42 34.22
N ARG A 117 1.25 -17.92 33.79
CA ARG A 117 2.52 -17.63 34.46
C ARG A 117 2.94 -16.17 34.34
N LEU A 118 2.70 -15.54 33.18
CA LEU A 118 3.04 -14.13 32.93
C LEU A 118 2.06 -13.17 33.62
N LYS A 119 0.79 -13.56 33.86
CA LYS A 119 -0.16 -12.75 34.62
C LYS A 119 0.33 -12.40 36.04
N ALA A 120 1.19 -13.23 36.60
CA ALA A 120 1.80 -12.98 37.90
C ALA A 120 2.96 -11.98 37.88
N LYS A 121 3.39 -11.55 36.68
CA LYS A 121 4.54 -10.65 36.46
C LYS A 121 4.03 -9.33 35.87
N PRO A 122 4.05 -8.21 36.60
CA PRO A 122 3.56 -6.92 36.09
C PRO A 122 4.31 -6.53 34.81
N GLY A 123 3.60 -5.94 33.84
CA GLY A 123 4.18 -5.45 32.59
C GLY A 123 4.56 -6.52 31.56
N GLN A 124 4.32 -7.79 31.84
CA GLN A 124 4.55 -8.88 30.90
C GLN A 124 3.23 -9.38 30.30
N PHE A 125 3.22 -9.66 29.01
CA PHE A 125 2.03 -10.17 28.33
C PHE A 125 2.39 -11.05 27.12
N VAL A 126 1.42 -11.86 26.69
CA VAL A 126 1.52 -12.70 25.49
C VAL A 126 0.73 -12.08 24.36
N GLU A 127 1.31 -12.08 23.20
CA GLU A 127 0.67 -11.72 21.93
C GLU A 127 0.83 -12.88 20.95
N LEU A 128 -0.20 -13.16 20.16
CA LEU A 128 -0.16 -14.13 19.09
C LEU A 128 0.04 -13.44 17.74
N ILE A 129 0.88 -14.02 16.91
CA ILE A 129 1.16 -13.52 15.57
C ILE A 129 0.83 -14.62 14.56
N ILE A 130 -0.09 -14.30 13.64
CA ILE A 130 -0.36 -15.14 12.49
C ILE A 130 0.58 -14.73 11.36
N VAL A 131 1.32 -15.69 10.84
CA VAL A 131 2.19 -15.51 9.66
C VAL A 131 1.67 -16.42 8.55
N PRO A 132 1.05 -15.86 7.50
CA PRO A 132 0.60 -16.65 6.36
C PRO A 132 1.75 -17.38 5.68
N TYR A 133 1.47 -18.52 5.05
CA TYR A 133 2.42 -19.11 4.11
C TYR A 133 2.62 -18.15 2.94
N VAL A 134 3.86 -17.85 2.62
CA VAL A 134 4.20 -17.05 1.45
C VAL A 134 4.39 -18.00 0.29
N THR A 135 3.53 -17.90 -0.70
CA THR A 135 3.83 -18.44 -2.02
C THR A 135 4.89 -17.54 -2.65
N THR A 136 5.72 -18.05 -3.55
CA THR A 136 6.80 -17.31 -4.25
C THR A 136 6.34 -16.03 -4.95
N THR A 137 5.07 -15.70 -4.87
CA THR A 137 4.43 -14.64 -5.65
C THR A 137 3.60 -13.64 -4.84
N MET A 138 3.38 -13.86 -3.52
CA MET A 138 2.51 -12.97 -2.74
C MET A 138 3.01 -12.83 -1.31
N GLU A 139 3.37 -11.61 -0.95
CA GLU A 139 3.66 -11.23 0.41
C GLU A 139 2.35 -10.97 1.15
N LYS A 140 2.13 -11.68 2.25
CA LYS A 140 0.97 -11.50 3.11
C LYS A 140 1.40 -10.91 4.43
N SER A 141 0.57 -9.99 4.90
CA SER A 141 0.81 -9.32 6.17
C SER A 141 0.68 -10.27 7.35
N THR A 142 1.56 -10.10 8.32
CA THR A 142 1.38 -10.67 9.66
C THR A 142 0.25 -9.96 10.38
N GLU A 143 -0.48 -10.69 11.21
CA GLU A 143 -1.56 -10.15 12.04
C GLU A 143 -1.28 -10.48 13.50
N ARG A 144 -1.43 -9.49 14.39
CA ARG A 144 -1.13 -9.60 15.82
C ARG A 144 -2.39 -9.54 16.66
N PHE A 145 -2.43 -10.34 17.74
CA PHE A 145 -3.58 -10.45 18.60
C PHE A 145 -3.15 -10.57 20.06
N LYS A 146 -3.76 -9.78 20.92
CA LYS A 146 -3.74 -10.03 22.36
C LYS A 146 -4.63 -11.24 22.66
N LEU A 147 -4.39 -11.89 23.78
CA LEU A 147 -5.15 -13.11 24.11
C LEU A 147 -6.63 -12.85 24.42
N ASP A 148 -7.02 -11.62 24.77
CA ASP A 148 -8.43 -11.22 24.91
C ASP A 148 -9.15 -10.99 23.59
N GLU A 149 -8.41 -10.95 22.48
CA GLU A 149 -8.95 -10.84 21.11
C GLU A 149 -9.15 -12.20 20.44
N ILE A 150 -8.84 -13.27 21.13
CA ILE A 150 -9.02 -14.64 20.64
C ILE A 150 -9.85 -15.47 21.62
N THR A 151 -10.46 -16.49 21.09
CA THR A 151 -11.20 -17.48 21.89
C THR A 151 -10.75 -18.87 21.47
N PHE A 152 -10.42 -19.70 22.45
CA PHE A 152 -10.18 -21.12 22.23
C PHE A 152 -11.45 -21.89 22.57
N GLU A 153 -11.84 -22.78 21.69
CA GLU A 153 -12.99 -23.68 21.86
C GLU A 153 -12.56 -25.12 21.57
N THR A 154 -13.12 -26.06 22.34
CA THR A 154 -12.90 -27.47 22.11
C THR A 154 -14.11 -28.28 22.62
N ASN A 155 -14.19 -29.52 22.22
CA ASN A 155 -15.09 -30.50 22.77
C ASN A 155 -14.31 -31.79 23.07
N GLU A 156 -14.98 -32.76 23.69
CA GLU A 156 -14.33 -34.01 24.08
C GLU A 156 -13.75 -34.78 22.88
N GLU A 157 -14.44 -34.75 21.74
CA GLU A 157 -14.00 -35.44 20.52
C GLU A 157 -12.76 -34.78 19.90
N LEU A 158 -12.73 -33.46 19.78
CA LEU A 158 -11.55 -32.72 19.30
C LEU A 158 -10.36 -32.88 20.24
N SER A 159 -10.58 -32.66 21.55
CA SER A 159 -9.54 -32.78 22.56
C SER A 159 -8.94 -34.20 22.60
N SER A 160 -9.75 -35.23 22.47
CA SER A 160 -9.28 -36.63 22.41
C SER A 160 -8.33 -36.88 21.23
N LYS A 161 -8.45 -36.09 20.16
CA LYS A 161 -7.61 -36.14 18.94
C LYS A 161 -6.49 -35.12 18.91
N ASP A 162 -6.23 -34.45 20.02
CA ASP A 162 -5.25 -33.37 20.13
C ASP A 162 -5.58 -32.21 19.16
N LEU A 163 -6.83 -31.84 19.05
CA LEU A 163 -7.28 -30.71 18.21
C LEU A 163 -8.11 -29.73 19.05
N SER A 164 -8.06 -28.48 18.68
CA SER A 164 -8.84 -27.36 19.23
C SER A 164 -9.16 -26.33 18.15
N ILE A 165 -10.15 -25.51 18.42
CA ILE A 165 -10.52 -24.38 17.57
C ILE A 165 -9.97 -23.09 18.19
N ILE A 166 -9.48 -22.21 17.35
CA ILE A 166 -9.13 -20.83 17.68
C ILE A 166 -9.96 -19.88 16.82
N LYS A 167 -10.61 -18.92 17.44
CA LYS A 167 -11.38 -17.86 16.79
C LYS A 167 -10.74 -16.51 17.07
N PHE A 168 -10.62 -15.69 16.04
CA PHE A 168 -10.04 -14.36 16.11
C PHE A 168 -11.13 -13.31 15.94
N LYS A 169 -11.17 -12.29 16.81
CA LYS A 169 -12.16 -11.21 16.72
C LYS A 169 -11.96 -10.35 15.47
N HIS A 170 -10.72 -10.07 15.09
CA HIS A 170 -10.35 -9.02 14.14
C HIS A 170 -9.35 -9.45 13.05
N CYS A 171 -9.19 -10.74 12.73
CA CYS A 171 -8.31 -11.12 11.63
C CYS A 171 -8.96 -10.91 10.25
N SER A 172 -8.13 -10.89 9.21
CA SER A 172 -8.59 -10.92 7.82
C SER A 172 -9.40 -12.19 7.57
N ASN A 173 -10.53 -12.06 6.89
CA ASN A 173 -11.35 -13.21 6.52
C ASN A 173 -10.59 -14.12 5.56
N ARG A 174 -10.61 -15.43 5.85
CA ARG A 174 -10.01 -16.47 5.02
C ARG A 174 -11.08 -17.16 4.16
N PRO A 175 -10.72 -17.65 2.95
CA PRO A 175 -11.63 -18.48 2.15
C PRO A 175 -12.18 -19.66 2.93
N PHE A 176 -13.40 -20.08 2.62
CA PHE A 176 -14.01 -21.26 3.25
C PHE A 176 -13.45 -22.52 2.61
N ILE A 177 -12.75 -23.36 3.39
CA ILE A 177 -12.04 -24.56 2.94
C ILE A 177 -12.69 -25.86 3.42
N TYR A 178 -13.60 -25.78 4.38
CA TYR A 178 -14.22 -26.95 5.01
C TYR A 178 -14.95 -27.88 4.02
N HIS A 179 -15.32 -27.39 2.82
CA HIS A 179 -15.89 -28.24 1.76
C HIS A 179 -14.90 -29.28 1.21
N LEU A 180 -13.57 -29.06 1.43
CA LEU A 180 -12.53 -30.03 1.07
C LEU A 180 -12.34 -31.11 2.16
N ILE A 181 -12.93 -30.96 3.34
CA ILE A 181 -12.89 -31.96 4.40
C ILE A 181 -13.92 -33.03 4.10
N PRO A 182 -13.54 -34.33 4.08
CA PRO A 182 -14.47 -35.40 3.77
C PRO A 182 -15.54 -35.57 4.86
N PRO A 183 -16.76 -35.98 4.53
CA PRO A 183 -17.72 -36.47 5.53
C PRO A 183 -17.21 -37.77 6.15
N LEU A 184 -17.66 -38.10 7.39
CA LEU A 184 -17.22 -39.26 8.14
C LEU A 184 -17.35 -40.55 7.30
N GLN A 185 -18.49 -40.77 6.62
CA GLN A 185 -18.71 -41.94 5.78
C GLN A 185 -17.65 -42.12 4.68
N CYS A 186 -17.16 -41.02 4.11
CA CYS A 186 -16.09 -41.10 3.10
C CYS A 186 -14.73 -41.35 3.76
N ALA A 187 -14.46 -40.74 4.91
CA ALA A 187 -13.23 -40.95 5.67
C ALA A 187 -13.14 -42.40 6.17
N GLU A 188 -14.25 -43.00 6.67
CA GLU A 188 -14.30 -44.38 7.08
C GLU A 188 -14.09 -45.34 5.89
N TRP A 189 -14.72 -45.07 4.75
CA TRP A 189 -14.53 -45.90 3.56
C TRP A 189 -13.08 -45.95 3.09
N ILE A 190 -12.34 -44.87 3.19
CA ILE A 190 -10.93 -44.77 2.77
C ILE A 190 -9.98 -45.35 3.84
N SER A 191 -10.42 -45.48 5.10
CA SER A 191 -9.56 -45.86 6.23
C SER A 191 -9.08 -47.30 6.17
N ASP A 192 -9.74 -48.19 5.44
CA ASP A 192 -9.29 -49.56 5.20
C ASP A 192 -8.25 -49.70 4.10
N LYS A 193 -7.92 -48.63 3.41
CA LYS A 193 -6.93 -48.59 2.33
C LYS A 193 -5.53 -48.30 2.87
N THR A 194 -4.55 -48.92 2.27
CA THR A 194 -3.13 -48.73 2.62
C THR A 194 -2.40 -47.99 1.49
N ASN A 195 -1.29 -47.33 1.83
CA ASN A 195 -0.46 -46.59 0.88
C ASN A 195 -1.26 -45.58 0.06
N LEU A 196 -2.00 -44.71 0.73
CA LEU A 196 -2.78 -43.64 0.12
C LEU A 196 -1.88 -42.50 -0.35
N ASP A 197 -1.92 -42.20 -1.63
CA ASP A 197 -1.12 -41.09 -2.19
C ASP A 197 -1.67 -39.73 -1.74
N GLY A 198 -0.76 -38.84 -1.35
CA GLY A 198 -1.09 -37.50 -0.88
C GLY A 198 0.03 -36.50 -1.00
N ILE A 199 -0.30 -35.26 -0.66
CA ILE A 199 0.63 -34.14 -0.59
C ILE A 199 0.62 -33.57 0.82
N PHE A 200 1.78 -33.43 1.43
CA PHE A 200 1.95 -32.74 2.71
C PHE A 200 2.51 -31.34 2.45
N ILE A 201 1.95 -30.34 3.11
CA ILE A 201 2.42 -28.98 3.03
C ILE A 201 3.37 -28.73 4.20
N GLU A 202 4.65 -28.74 3.88
CA GLU A 202 5.72 -28.45 4.80
C GLU A 202 6.01 -26.96 4.84
N ARG A 203 6.02 -26.37 6.02
CA ARG A 203 6.62 -25.07 6.24
C ARG A 203 8.04 -25.31 6.73
N THR A 204 9.02 -24.82 6.00
CA THR A 204 10.41 -24.87 6.46
C THR A 204 10.55 -23.99 7.70
N THR A 205 10.80 -24.62 8.82
CA THR A 205 11.25 -23.98 10.07
C THR A 205 12.77 -23.87 10.12
N ASP A 206 13.46 -24.16 9.01
CA ASP A 206 14.86 -23.94 8.90
C ASP A 206 15.12 -22.44 8.98
N LEU A 207 15.62 -22.00 10.13
CA LEU A 207 15.92 -20.60 10.43
C LEU A 207 16.99 -20.03 9.47
N SER A 208 17.75 -20.91 8.78
CA SER A 208 18.69 -20.52 7.74
C SER A 208 18.01 -20.18 6.40
N LEU A 209 16.78 -20.59 6.22
CA LEU A 209 15.98 -20.39 5.00
C LEU A 209 14.72 -19.65 5.35
N ASN A 210 14.81 -18.36 5.51
CA ASN A 210 13.71 -17.41 5.50
C ASN A 210 12.36 -17.91 6.06
N PHE A 211 11.80 -17.27 7.06
CA PHE A 211 10.38 -17.41 7.46
C PHE A 211 9.39 -17.24 6.30
N ASN A 212 9.86 -16.78 5.16
CA ASN A 212 9.17 -16.57 3.90
C ASN A 212 9.70 -17.46 2.77
N GLY A 213 10.37 -18.56 3.08
CA GLY A 213 10.77 -19.53 2.08
C GLY A 213 9.54 -20.08 1.33
N PRO A 214 9.69 -20.49 0.07
CA PRO A 214 8.59 -21.14 -0.64
C PRO A 214 8.14 -22.35 0.17
N GLU A 215 6.83 -22.49 0.31
CA GLU A 215 6.27 -23.72 0.87
C GLU A 215 6.85 -24.90 0.14
N LYS A 216 7.19 -25.94 0.87
CA LYS A 216 7.61 -27.16 0.30
C LYS A 216 6.42 -28.12 0.29
N ARG A 217 6.07 -28.58 -0.89
CA ARG A 217 5.08 -29.65 -1.09
C ARG A 217 5.83 -30.94 -1.17
N VAL A 218 5.47 -31.85 -0.30
CA VAL A 218 6.12 -33.16 -0.23
C VAL A 218 5.11 -34.23 -0.62
N ASP A 219 5.45 -35.01 -1.64
CA ASP A 219 4.68 -36.20 -2.00
C ASP A 219 4.82 -37.26 -0.92
N VAL A 220 3.71 -37.67 -0.36
CA VAL A 220 3.66 -38.61 0.78
C VAL A 220 2.69 -39.77 0.52
N ARG A 221 2.81 -40.79 1.36
CA ARG A 221 1.84 -41.86 1.47
C ARG A 221 1.34 -41.92 2.90
N PHE A 222 0.00 -41.99 3.02
CA PHE A 222 -0.67 -42.15 4.29
C PHE A 222 -1.02 -43.61 4.52
N ASN A 223 -0.77 -44.09 5.73
CA ASN A 223 -1.17 -45.43 6.19
C ASN A 223 -1.86 -45.29 7.54
N TYR A 224 -2.98 -45.97 7.72
CA TYR A 224 -3.62 -46.05 9.02
C TYR A 224 -2.77 -46.89 9.97
N GLY A 225 -2.49 -46.33 11.13
CA GLY A 225 -1.94 -47.04 12.25
C GLY A 225 -3.06 -47.78 12.99
N HIS A 226 -2.88 -49.09 13.16
CA HIS A 226 -3.86 -49.89 13.92
C HIS A 226 -3.73 -49.72 15.43
N ASP A 227 -2.63 -49.13 15.90
CA ASP A 227 -2.37 -48.95 17.32
C ASP A 227 -2.72 -47.56 17.79
N LEU A 228 -3.31 -47.47 18.97
CA LEU A 228 -3.56 -46.23 19.68
C LEU A 228 -2.22 -45.68 20.21
N ASN A 229 -1.76 -44.56 19.64
CA ASN A 229 -0.55 -43.93 20.14
C ASN A 229 -0.85 -43.07 21.37
N TYR A 230 -0.02 -43.22 22.40
CA TYR A 230 0.03 -42.34 23.54
C TYR A 230 1.23 -41.40 23.36
N TYR A 231 1.05 -40.15 23.55
CA TYR A 231 2.18 -39.26 23.73
C TYR A 231 1.90 -38.22 24.82
N ASN A 232 2.95 -37.94 25.58
CA ASN A 232 2.93 -36.89 26.58
C ASN A 232 3.57 -35.64 25.99
N THR A 233 2.91 -34.52 26.15
CA THR A 233 3.46 -33.23 25.77
C THR A 233 4.02 -32.51 26.96
N SER A 234 5.07 -31.73 26.76
CA SER A 234 5.68 -30.90 27.78
C SER A 234 6.16 -29.59 27.21
N LEU A 235 6.27 -28.57 28.05
CA LEU A 235 6.74 -27.26 27.72
C LEU A 235 7.92 -26.91 28.62
N ASN A 236 9.03 -26.43 28.03
CA ASN A 236 10.14 -25.87 28.77
C ASN A 236 10.03 -24.35 28.80
N ILE A 237 9.87 -23.81 29.99
CA ILE A 237 9.87 -22.34 30.22
C ILE A 237 10.89 -22.05 31.30
N ASP A 238 11.85 -21.18 31.03
CA ASP A 238 12.87 -20.74 31.98
C ASP A 238 13.56 -21.94 32.67
N ASP A 239 13.94 -22.98 31.87
CA ASP A 239 14.56 -24.25 32.29
C ASP A 239 13.68 -25.19 33.14
N GLU A 240 12.43 -24.84 33.37
CA GLU A 240 11.47 -25.71 34.06
C GLU A 240 10.68 -26.55 33.05
N HIS A 241 10.69 -27.87 33.29
CA HIS A 241 9.95 -28.82 32.48
C HIS A 241 8.51 -28.99 33.01
N ILE A 242 7.55 -28.48 32.24
CA ILE A 242 6.15 -28.49 32.62
C ILE A 242 5.45 -29.58 31.81
N PRO A 243 4.96 -30.64 32.43
CA PRO A 243 4.12 -31.60 31.74
C PRO A 243 2.79 -30.98 31.36
N LEU A 244 2.37 -31.22 30.14
CA LEU A 244 1.05 -30.83 29.63
C LEU A 244 0.11 -32.06 29.62
N ASN A 245 -0.74 -32.14 28.61
CA ASN A 245 -1.70 -33.24 28.47
C ASN A 245 -1.10 -34.50 27.85
N SER A 246 -1.70 -35.63 28.13
CA SER A 246 -1.45 -36.90 27.43
C SER A 246 -2.60 -37.17 26.46
N TYR A 247 -2.26 -37.55 25.24
CA TYR A 247 -3.22 -37.82 24.18
C TYR A 247 -3.19 -39.29 23.72
N LYS A 248 -4.35 -39.81 23.41
CA LYS A 248 -4.52 -41.19 22.91
C LYS A 248 -5.53 -41.19 21.78
N TYR A 249 -5.08 -41.48 20.58
CA TYR A 249 -5.97 -41.54 19.40
C TYR A 249 -5.39 -42.45 18.33
N GLN A 250 -6.25 -42.89 17.39
CA GLN A 250 -5.81 -43.58 16.20
C GLN A 250 -5.09 -42.59 15.26
N THR A 251 -3.92 -42.97 14.78
CA THR A 251 -3.06 -42.09 13.96
C THR A 251 -3.02 -42.56 12.50
N LEU A 252 -2.76 -41.57 11.64
CA LEU A 252 -2.24 -41.78 10.29
C LEU A 252 -0.72 -41.58 10.33
N ILE A 253 0.00 -42.57 9.80
CA ILE A 253 1.44 -42.53 9.63
C ILE A 253 1.72 -42.01 8.23
N MET A 254 2.58 -41.01 8.13
CA MET A 254 3.00 -40.40 6.87
C MET A 254 4.40 -40.86 6.51
N LYS A 255 4.61 -41.26 5.27
CA LYS A 255 5.93 -41.65 4.71
C LYS A 255 6.18 -40.88 3.42
N GLY A 256 7.41 -40.41 3.19
CA GLY A 256 7.81 -39.87 1.90
C GLY A 256 7.78 -40.90 0.79
N LYS A 257 7.38 -40.55 -0.41
CA LYS A 257 7.39 -41.47 -1.58
C LYS A 257 8.80 -41.98 -1.89
N ASP A 258 9.81 -41.14 -1.63
CA ASP A 258 11.23 -41.40 -1.94
C ASP A 258 12.03 -41.97 -0.76
N GLY A 259 11.38 -42.41 0.32
CA GLY A 259 12.03 -43.05 1.44
C GLY A 259 11.89 -42.32 2.78
N VAL A 260 12.96 -41.70 3.29
CA VAL A 260 12.97 -41.10 4.63
C VAL A 260 12.39 -39.70 4.61
N PHE A 261 11.28 -39.51 5.29
CA PHE A 261 10.72 -38.22 5.62
C PHE A 261 10.73 -38.03 7.14
N SER A 262 11.26 -36.90 7.60
CA SER A 262 11.26 -36.54 9.02
C SER A 262 10.62 -35.19 9.23
N THR A 263 9.89 -35.04 10.33
CA THR A 263 9.29 -33.77 10.74
C THR A 263 10.08 -33.15 11.88
N HIS A 264 10.02 -31.83 11.98
CA HIS A 264 10.69 -31.02 12.97
C HIS A 264 9.69 -30.33 13.91
N ALA A 265 10.20 -29.78 15.01
CA ALA A 265 9.39 -28.96 15.90
C ALA A 265 8.79 -27.77 15.14
N GLY A 266 7.49 -27.51 15.36
CA GLY A 266 6.77 -26.45 14.69
C GLY A 266 5.92 -26.92 13.47
N TYR A 267 5.97 -28.20 13.10
CA TYR A 267 5.13 -28.73 12.03
C TYR A 267 3.70 -29.09 12.47
N CYS A 268 3.43 -29.06 13.77
CA CYS A 268 2.09 -29.38 14.28
C CYS A 268 1.03 -28.54 13.57
N THR A 269 -0.10 -29.16 13.27
CA THR A 269 -1.23 -28.66 12.47
C THR A 269 -0.91 -28.45 10.98
N SER A 270 0.27 -28.83 10.49
CA SER A 270 0.51 -28.81 9.03
C SER A 270 -0.48 -29.73 8.30
N PRO A 271 -1.09 -29.24 7.20
CA PRO A 271 -2.12 -30.02 6.51
C PRO A 271 -1.55 -31.06 5.54
N GLY A 272 -2.24 -32.18 5.43
CA GLY A 272 -2.02 -33.17 4.39
C GLY A 272 -3.27 -33.36 3.53
N PHE A 273 -3.06 -33.38 2.22
CA PHE A 273 -4.12 -33.57 1.24
C PHE A 273 -4.07 -34.97 0.65
N LEU A 274 -5.20 -35.64 0.65
CA LEU A 274 -5.35 -36.90 -0.05
C LEU A 274 -5.59 -36.66 -1.54
N THR A 275 -4.70 -37.21 -2.38
CA THR A 275 -4.75 -37.07 -3.85
C THR A 275 -5.02 -38.41 -4.54
N ASP A 276 -5.05 -39.48 -3.81
CA ASP A 276 -5.24 -40.85 -4.30
C ASP A 276 -6.57 -41.01 -5.09
N ASP A 277 -6.51 -41.59 -6.27
CA ASP A 277 -7.66 -41.74 -7.17
C ASP A 277 -8.78 -42.63 -6.62
N ARG A 278 -8.47 -43.51 -5.67
CA ARG A 278 -9.47 -44.34 -4.98
C ARG A 278 -10.52 -43.51 -4.25
N LYS A 279 -10.18 -42.25 -3.84
CA LYS A 279 -11.13 -41.32 -3.24
C LYS A 279 -12.31 -40.97 -4.15
N ASN A 280 -12.15 -41.09 -5.46
CA ASN A 280 -13.20 -40.75 -6.43
C ASN A 280 -14.44 -41.64 -6.29
N TYR A 281 -14.27 -42.84 -5.73
CA TYR A 281 -15.40 -43.74 -5.45
C TYR A 281 -16.42 -43.09 -4.50
N CYS A 282 -15.99 -42.18 -3.66
CA CYS A 282 -16.88 -41.47 -2.74
C CYS A 282 -17.86 -40.50 -3.43
N THR A 283 -17.69 -40.25 -4.73
CA THR A 283 -18.73 -39.57 -5.53
C THR A 283 -20.04 -40.40 -5.54
N ASN A 284 -19.92 -41.71 -5.51
CA ASN A 284 -21.06 -42.61 -5.44
C ASN A 284 -21.78 -42.58 -4.07
N LEU A 285 -21.13 -42.12 -3.03
CA LEU A 285 -21.66 -41.82 -1.69
C LEU A 285 -22.32 -40.43 -1.60
N GLY A 286 -22.41 -39.69 -2.71
CA GLY A 286 -23.09 -38.41 -2.80
C GLY A 286 -22.25 -37.19 -2.49
N TRP A 287 -20.94 -37.33 -2.19
CA TRP A 287 -20.07 -36.19 -1.95
C TRP A 287 -19.53 -35.65 -3.28
N LYS A 288 -20.07 -34.54 -3.74
CA LYS A 288 -19.75 -33.90 -5.04
C LYS A 288 -18.29 -33.48 -5.17
N GLN A 289 -17.63 -33.13 -4.05
CA GLN A 289 -16.23 -32.69 -4.01
C GLN A 289 -15.22 -33.86 -3.93
N ALA A 290 -15.66 -35.12 -3.99
CA ALA A 290 -14.79 -36.29 -3.85
C ALA A 290 -13.62 -36.33 -4.84
N GLN A 291 -13.79 -35.73 -6.03
CA GLN A 291 -12.74 -35.66 -7.05
C GLN A 291 -11.63 -34.63 -6.75
N GLN A 292 -11.93 -33.63 -5.92
CA GLN A 292 -10.94 -32.65 -5.51
C GLN A 292 -9.96 -33.24 -4.47
N PRO A 293 -8.79 -32.62 -4.23
CA PRO A 293 -7.93 -33.00 -3.12
C PRO A 293 -8.66 -32.84 -1.79
N TRP A 294 -8.63 -33.89 -0.95
CA TRP A 294 -9.25 -33.83 0.37
C TRP A 294 -8.28 -33.30 1.39
N LEU A 295 -8.67 -32.27 2.14
CA LEU A 295 -7.98 -31.92 3.39
C LEU A 295 -8.35 -33.01 4.42
N PHE A 296 -7.45 -33.95 4.60
CA PHE A 296 -7.73 -35.22 5.27
C PHE A 296 -6.87 -35.45 6.51
N TYR A 297 -5.74 -34.77 6.61
CA TYR A 297 -4.74 -35.02 7.62
C TYR A 297 -4.28 -33.73 8.27
N LEU A 298 -4.17 -33.73 9.59
CA LEU A 298 -3.47 -32.71 10.36
C LEU A 298 -2.37 -33.36 11.19
N HIS A 299 -1.17 -32.77 11.09
CA HIS A 299 0.03 -33.26 11.75
C HIS A 299 0.00 -32.94 13.24
N THR A 300 0.25 -33.94 14.11
CA THR A 300 0.20 -33.79 15.56
C THR A 300 1.51 -34.11 16.26
N SER A 301 2.39 -34.92 15.66
CA SER A 301 3.66 -35.30 16.29
C SER A 301 4.69 -34.16 16.29
N LEU A 302 5.41 -34.01 17.40
CA LEU A 302 6.39 -32.94 17.56
C LEU A 302 7.71 -33.20 16.82
N ARG A 303 8.17 -34.46 16.76
CA ARG A 303 9.43 -34.88 16.09
C ARG A 303 9.37 -36.35 15.72
N GLY A 304 10.04 -36.73 14.66
CA GLY A 304 10.29 -38.12 14.39
C GLY A 304 10.50 -38.52 12.96
N THR A 305 11.06 -39.71 12.79
CA THR A 305 11.23 -40.39 11.48
C THR A 305 9.95 -41.08 11.00
N ASN A 306 8.96 -41.24 11.87
CA ASN A 306 7.62 -41.74 11.54
C ASN A 306 6.61 -40.66 11.90
N PRO A 307 6.46 -39.62 11.05
CA PRO A 307 5.51 -38.55 11.32
C PRO A 307 4.08 -39.05 11.34
N ASN A 308 3.35 -38.68 12.37
CA ASN A 308 1.96 -39.05 12.59
C ASN A 308 1.06 -37.85 12.83
N GLY A 309 -0.19 -38.03 12.51
CA GLY A 309 -1.25 -37.07 12.74
C GLY A 309 -2.60 -37.74 12.75
N VAL A 310 -3.62 -36.93 12.71
CA VAL A 310 -5.00 -37.40 12.79
C VAL A 310 -5.72 -37.25 11.48
N PRO A 311 -6.57 -38.24 11.11
CA PRO A 311 -7.52 -38.02 10.02
C PRO A 311 -8.63 -37.10 10.50
N ILE A 312 -9.02 -36.16 9.61
CA ILE A 312 -10.11 -35.23 9.88
C ILE A 312 -11.31 -35.49 8.97
N TYR A 313 -12.50 -35.20 9.49
CA TYR A 313 -13.78 -35.31 8.79
C TYR A 313 -14.73 -34.22 9.26
N LYS A 314 -15.77 -33.90 8.47
CA LYS A 314 -16.63 -32.72 8.68
C LYS A 314 -17.34 -32.73 10.02
N GLU A 315 -17.80 -33.88 10.48
CA GLU A 315 -18.57 -34.03 11.71
C GLU A 315 -17.75 -33.60 12.95
N LEU A 316 -16.42 -33.72 12.90
CA LEU A 316 -15.53 -33.18 13.95
C LEU A 316 -15.71 -31.68 14.18
N PHE A 317 -16.05 -30.95 13.12
CA PHE A 317 -16.12 -29.49 13.08
C PHE A 317 -17.54 -28.96 12.87
N GLU A 318 -18.57 -29.82 12.96
CA GLU A 318 -19.96 -29.49 12.58
C GLU A 318 -20.49 -28.22 13.27
N PRO A 319 -20.31 -27.95 14.56
CA PRO A 319 -20.81 -26.73 15.21
C PRO A 319 -20.24 -25.48 14.58
N TRP A 320 -18.94 -25.49 14.33
CA TRP A 320 -18.20 -24.34 13.76
C TRP A 320 -18.43 -24.19 12.26
N ILE A 321 -18.63 -25.27 11.52
CA ILE A 321 -19.00 -25.23 10.10
C ILE A 321 -20.38 -24.61 9.92
N LYS A 322 -21.35 -24.93 10.76
CA LYS A 322 -22.69 -24.30 10.74
C LYS A 322 -22.58 -22.80 10.97
N GLU A 323 -21.82 -22.37 11.97
CA GLU A 323 -21.56 -20.94 12.22
C GLU A 323 -20.88 -20.28 11.00
N LEU A 324 -19.91 -20.95 10.39
CA LEU A 324 -19.22 -20.44 9.20
C LEU A 324 -20.14 -20.37 7.98
N GLU A 325 -21.09 -21.28 7.83
CA GLU A 325 -22.09 -21.24 6.74
C GLU A 325 -23.04 -20.05 6.93
N GLU A 326 -23.45 -19.74 8.15
CA GLU A 326 -24.21 -18.53 8.46
C GLU A 326 -23.42 -17.27 8.16
N LEU A 327 -22.12 -17.25 8.49
CA LEU A 327 -21.20 -16.14 8.16
C LEU A 327 -20.91 -16.05 6.66
N LYS A 328 -20.91 -17.17 5.93
CA LYS A 328 -20.70 -17.21 4.48
C LYS A 328 -21.79 -16.45 3.73
N ILE A 329 -23.02 -16.48 4.21
CA ILE A 329 -24.13 -15.68 3.68
C ILE A 329 -23.82 -14.19 3.80
N ARG A 330 -23.01 -13.77 4.79
CA ARG A 330 -22.59 -12.38 5.01
C ARG A 330 -21.32 -11.96 4.24
N SER A 331 -20.42 -12.90 3.94
CA SER A 331 -19.23 -12.65 3.09
C SER A 331 -19.58 -12.86 1.63
N ARG A 332 -20.28 -11.90 1.05
CA ARG A 332 -20.79 -11.96 -0.31
C ARG A 332 -19.68 -11.70 -1.34
N PRO A 333 -19.75 -12.31 -2.55
CA PRO A 333 -18.83 -11.98 -3.63
C PRO A 333 -18.87 -10.49 -3.96
N MET A 334 -17.71 -9.89 -4.23
CA MET A 334 -17.58 -8.46 -4.52
C MET A 334 -18.56 -7.97 -5.60
N VAL A 335 -18.73 -8.73 -6.68
CA VAL A 335 -19.68 -8.36 -7.77
C VAL A 335 -21.12 -8.26 -7.28
N GLU A 336 -21.56 -9.14 -6.39
CA GLU A 336 -22.89 -9.09 -5.80
C GLU A 336 -23.07 -7.85 -4.94
N VAL A 337 -22.09 -7.55 -4.08
CA VAL A 337 -22.12 -6.35 -3.21
C VAL A 337 -22.14 -5.07 -4.04
N VAL A 338 -21.29 -4.99 -5.07
CA VAL A 338 -21.24 -3.82 -5.97
C VAL A 338 -22.56 -3.63 -6.71
N ASN A 339 -23.14 -4.70 -7.24
CA ASN A 339 -24.43 -4.61 -7.95
C ASN A 339 -25.59 -4.28 -7.01
N GLU A 340 -25.57 -4.75 -5.79
CA GLU A 340 -26.56 -4.39 -4.76
C GLU A 340 -26.46 -2.91 -4.36
N ASN A 341 -25.24 -2.43 -4.09
CA ASN A 341 -25.00 -1.03 -3.82
C ASN A 341 -25.49 -0.16 -4.98
N MET A 342 -25.23 -0.59 -6.22
CA MET A 342 -25.69 0.13 -7.41
C MET A 342 -27.22 0.24 -7.47
N LYS A 343 -27.95 -0.86 -7.22
CA LYS A 343 -29.42 -0.87 -7.21
C LYS A 343 -29.99 0.04 -6.14
N GLU A 344 -29.43 -0.01 -4.93
CA GLU A 344 -29.91 0.87 -3.85
C GLU A 344 -29.61 2.35 -4.17
N PHE A 345 -28.45 2.65 -4.73
CA PHE A 345 -28.11 4.01 -5.14
C PHE A 345 -28.99 4.52 -6.29
N GLU A 346 -29.34 3.68 -7.25
CA GLU A 346 -30.32 4.02 -8.28
C GLU A 346 -31.67 4.38 -7.67
N LYS A 347 -32.17 3.54 -6.78
CA LYS A 347 -33.44 3.78 -6.07
C LYS A 347 -33.41 5.10 -5.28
N ILE A 348 -32.34 5.37 -4.53
CA ILE A 348 -32.19 6.60 -3.75
C ILE A 348 -32.23 7.83 -4.68
N ILE A 349 -31.54 7.78 -5.82
CA ILE A 349 -31.51 8.89 -6.79
C ILE A 349 -32.87 9.09 -7.45
N GLU A 350 -33.57 8.03 -7.86
CA GLU A 350 -34.90 8.11 -8.45
C GLU A 350 -35.90 8.73 -7.47
N GLU A 351 -35.87 8.30 -6.20
CA GLU A 351 -36.78 8.81 -5.17
C GLU A 351 -36.49 10.25 -4.77
N GLU A 352 -35.25 10.66 -4.57
CA GLU A 352 -34.92 11.99 -4.03
C GLU A 352 -34.76 13.06 -5.11
N LEU A 353 -34.21 12.71 -6.29
CA LEU A 353 -34.02 13.65 -7.39
C LEU A 353 -35.15 13.62 -8.44
N GLU A 354 -36.09 12.68 -8.31
CA GLU A 354 -37.19 12.50 -9.24
C GLU A 354 -36.70 12.29 -10.69
N LEU A 355 -35.52 11.63 -10.84
CA LEU A 355 -34.96 11.36 -12.15
C LEU A 355 -35.62 10.13 -12.76
N LEU A 356 -36.03 10.26 -14.02
CA LEU A 356 -36.54 9.13 -14.80
C LEU A 356 -35.45 8.65 -15.75
N ALA A 357 -35.20 7.36 -15.71
CA ALA A 357 -34.30 6.75 -16.68
C ALA A 357 -34.95 6.79 -18.08
N PRO A 358 -34.17 6.91 -19.18
CA PRO A 358 -34.70 6.79 -20.54
C PRO A 358 -35.48 5.50 -20.71
N SER A 359 -36.52 5.52 -21.56
CA SER A 359 -37.36 4.32 -21.83
C SER A 359 -36.48 3.16 -22.29
N GLY A 360 -36.61 2.01 -21.61
CA GLY A 360 -35.80 0.82 -21.87
C GLY A 360 -34.45 0.75 -21.21
N ALA A 361 -34.06 1.75 -20.39
CA ALA A 361 -32.80 1.68 -19.64
C ALA A 361 -32.85 0.60 -18.56
N GLN A 362 -31.88 -0.31 -18.57
CA GLN A 362 -31.71 -1.35 -17.53
C GLN A 362 -30.96 -0.78 -16.32
N SER A 363 -31.15 -1.39 -15.15
CA SER A 363 -30.32 -1.12 -13.98
C SER A 363 -28.84 -1.28 -14.31
N CYS A 364 -27.99 -0.37 -13.81
CA CYS A 364 -26.55 -0.51 -13.97
C CYS A 364 -26.07 -1.82 -13.36
N SER A 365 -25.30 -2.58 -14.11
CA SER A 365 -24.78 -3.86 -13.65
C SER A 365 -23.35 -4.08 -14.09
N LEU A 366 -22.62 -4.80 -13.27
CA LEU A 366 -21.28 -5.30 -13.52
C LEU A 366 -21.32 -6.82 -13.60
N GLU A 367 -20.79 -7.38 -14.68
CA GLU A 367 -20.66 -8.82 -14.88
C GLU A 367 -19.19 -9.13 -15.21
N ILE A 368 -18.67 -10.23 -14.69
CA ILE A 368 -17.35 -10.74 -15.02
C ILE A 368 -17.52 -11.94 -15.93
N LYS A 369 -17.10 -11.83 -17.20
CA LYS A 369 -17.31 -12.88 -18.22
C LYS A 369 -16.33 -14.05 -18.16
N THR A 370 -15.18 -13.88 -17.50
CA THR A 370 -14.15 -14.93 -17.42
C THR A 370 -13.64 -15.04 -16.00
N GLU A 371 -13.29 -16.26 -15.59
CA GLU A 371 -12.49 -16.44 -14.40
C GLU A 371 -11.23 -15.56 -14.48
N PHE A 372 -10.78 -15.06 -13.33
CA PHE A 372 -9.59 -14.23 -13.25
C PHE A 372 -8.40 -14.98 -13.86
N LYS A 373 -8.00 -14.60 -15.07
CA LYS A 373 -6.75 -15.07 -15.65
C LYS A 373 -5.62 -14.29 -15.04
N GLN A 374 -4.60 -14.97 -14.58
CA GLN A 374 -3.36 -14.38 -14.20
C GLN A 374 -2.69 -13.84 -15.46
N ILE A 375 -2.90 -12.55 -15.72
CA ILE A 375 -2.11 -11.82 -16.72
C ILE A 375 -1.07 -11.09 -15.91
N ASP A 376 0.14 -11.56 -15.99
CA ASP A 376 1.23 -11.09 -15.11
C ASP A 376 0.77 -10.96 -13.64
N ILE A 377 1.22 -10.96 -12.70
CA ILE A 377 1.04 -10.82 -11.27
C ILE A 377 -0.35 -10.35 -10.78
N ASN A 378 -1.12 -9.59 -11.59
CA ASN A 378 -2.46 -9.12 -11.23
C ASN A 378 -3.53 -9.98 -11.92
N HIS A 379 -4.41 -10.56 -11.12
CA HIS A 379 -5.59 -11.25 -11.63
C HIS A 379 -6.52 -10.24 -12.31
N MET A 380 -6.58 -10.28 -13.62
CA MET A 380 -7.41 -9.39 -14.42
C MET A 380 -8.52 -10.19 -15.10
N ALA A 381 -9.76 -9.76 -14.93
CA ALA A 381 -10.90 -10.32 -15.63
C ALA A 381 -11.55 -9.27 -16.53
N GLN A 382 -12.01 -9.69 -17.70
CA GLN A 382 -12.79 -8.78 -18.53
C GLN A 382 -14.12 -8.51 -17.83
N ALA A 383 -14.42 -7.22 -17.60
CA ALA A 383 -15.69 -6.78 -17.09
C ALA A 383 -16.63 -6.40 -18.24
N VAL A 384 -17.89 -6.72 -18.08
CA VAL A 384 -18.95 -6.26 -18.95
C VAL A 384 -19.87 -5.36 -18.14
N MET A 385 -20.10 -4.20 -18.66
CA MET A 385 -21.00 -3.23 -18.08
C MET A 385 -22.05 -2.84 -19.10
N ASN A 386 -23.28 -2.68 -18.65
CA ASN A 386 -24.38 -2.22 -19.50
C ASN A 386 -24.41 -0.69 -19.71
N VAL A 387 -23.45 0.03 -19.10
CA VAL A 387 -23.21 1.44 -19.35
C VAL A 387 -21.75 1.66 -19.74
N PRO A 388 -21.44 2.57 -20.69
CA PRO A 388 -20.08 2.79 -21.14
C PRO A 388 -19.23 3.46 -20.07
N LEU A 389 -17.96 3.05 -19.98
CA LEU A 389 -16.96 3.73 -19.16
C LEU A 389 -15.98 4.46 -20.07
N PHE A 390 -15.97 5.78 -19.98
CA PHE A 390 -15.05 6.63 -20.74
C PHE A 390 -13.92 7.10 -19.84
N VAL A 391 -12.71 7.05 -20.33
CA VAL A 391 -11.53 7.64 -19.70
C VAL A 391 -10.89 8.67 -20.63
N PRO A 392 -10.29 9.75 -20.08
CA PRO A 392 -9.59 10.74 -20.89
C PRO A 392 -8.45 10.11 -21.70
N ASN A 393 -8.36 10.41 -22.98
CA ASN A 393 -7.31 9.91 -23.87
C ASN A 393 -6.45 11.02 -24.47
N LYS A 394 -6.68 12.26 -24.09
CA LYS A 394 -5.89 13.44 -24.49
C LYS A 394 -5.60 14.31 -23.29
N SER A 395 -4.43 14.94 -23.29
CA SER A 395 -4.05 15.95 -22.31
C SER A 395 -4.89 17.22 -22.45
N GLU A 396 -5.28 17.81 -21.33
CA GLU A 396 -5.93 19.12 -21.27
C GLU A 396 -4.92 20.26 -21.05
N ILE A 397 -3.61 19.92 -20.94
CA ILE A 397 -2.55 20.91 -20.76
C ILE A 397 -2.31 21.62 -22.10
N LYS A 398 -2.38 22.95 -22.07
CA LYS A 398 -2.19 23.82 -23.24
C LYS A 398 -0.95 24.70 -23.06
N LYS A 399 -0.45 25.23 -24.17
CA LYS A 399 0.59 26.27 -24.15
C LYS A 399 0.03 27.56 -23.55
N SER A 400 0.79 28.23 -22.71
CA SER A 400 0.46 29.58 -22.27
C SER A 400 0.92 30.63 -23.30
N PRO A 401 0.41 31.87 -23.27
CA PRO A 401 0.96 32.97 -24.05
C PRO A 401 2.45 33.25 -23.76
N LEU A 402 2.98 32.79 -22.64
CA LEU A 402 4.42 32.91 -22.30
C LEU A 402 5.24 31.69 -22.77
N TYR A 403 4.63 30.79 -23.53
CA TYR A 403 5.30 29.60 -24.06
C TYR A 403 6.41 29.97 -25.04
N GLY A 404 7.60 29.43 -24.85
CA GLY A 404 8.75 29.66 -25.74
C GLY A 404 9.72 30.76 -25.30
N ILE A 405 9.43 31.50 -24.24
CA ILE A 405 10.37 32.51 -23.72
C ILE A 405 11.65 31.88 -23.20
N ASP A 406 11.55 30.68 -22.60
CA ASP A 406 12.69 29.92 -22.11
C ASP A 406 12.65 28.46 -22.58
N THR A 407 13.79 27.76 -22.47
CA THR A 407 13.89 26.35 -22.79
C THR A 407 13.02 25.50 -21.85
N ARG A 408 12.40 24.48 -22.40
CA ARG A 408 11.49 23.56 -21.70
C ARG A 408 12.11 22.20 -21.62
N THR A 409 11.98 21.58 -20.45
CA THR A 409 12.42 20.19 -20.20
C THR A 409 11.25 19.24 -20.01
N ARG A 410 10.04 19.78 -19.81
CA ARG A 410 8.84 19.03 -19.50
C ARG A 410 7.71 19.32 -20.49
N PHE A 411 6.96 18.28 -20.83
CA PHE A 411 5.90 18.29 -21.81
C PHE A 411 4.69 17.51 -21.30
N PRO A 412 3.48 17.73 -21.83
CA PRO A 412 2.28 16.99 -21.44
C PRO A 412 2.46 15.48 -21.62
N ALA A 413 1.93 14.71 -20.65
CA ALA A 413 1.93 13.26 -20.70
C ALA A 413 1.16 12.74 -21.92
N ARG A 414 1.65 11.66 -22.53
CA ARG A 414 0.91 10.93 -23.56
C ARG A 414 -0.20 10.11 -22.91
N MET A 415 -1.37 10.10 -23.51
CA MET A 415 -2.56 9.41 -23.02
C MET A 415 -3.22 8.60 -24.17
N GLY A 416 -3.89 7.51 -23.79
CA GLY A 416 -4.51 6.62 -24.77
C GLY A 416 -3.50 5.71 -25.51
N THR A 417 -3.87 5.24 -26.67
CA THR A 417 -3.02 4.39 -27.51
C THR A 417 -2.16 5.26 -28.43
N VAL A 418 -0.85 5.12 -28.31
CA VAL A 418 0.13 5.95 -29.03
C VAL A 418 1.13 5.10 -29.79
N LYS A 419 1.58 5.58 -30.97
CA LYS A 419 2.64 4.97 -31.74
C LYS A 419 3.99 5.59 -31.36
N LEU A 420 4.98 4.79 -31.07
CA LEU A 420 6.33 5.22 -30.75
C LEU A 420 7.18 5.41 -32.02
N LYS A 421 8.37 6.02 -31.87
CA LYS A 421 9.30 6.26 -33.00
C LYS A 421 9.78 4.98 -33.66
N ASP A 422 9.87 3.86 -32.92
CA ASP A 422 10.25 2.55 -33.44
C ASP A 422 9.10 1.82 -34.17
N GLY A 423 7.94 2.49 -34.28
CA GLY A 423 6.75 1.93 -34.94
C GLY A 423 5.87 1.09 -34.02
N SER A 424 6.31 0.79 -32.81
CA SER A 424 5.52 0.05 -31.84
C SER A 424 4.30 0.87 -31.34
N VAL A 425 3.20 0.17 -31.06
CA VAL A 425 1.97 0.77 -30.54
C VAL A 425 1.85 0.43 -29.07
N VAL A 426 1.70 1.46 -28.24
CA VAL A 426 1.62 1.33 -26.79
C VAL A 426 0.32 1.91 -26.28
N ASP A 427 -0.43 1.13 -25.50
CA ASP A 427 -1.50 1.67 -24.65
C ASP A 427 -0.88 2.21 -23.35
N THR A 428 -0.99 3.53 -23.15
CA THR A 428 -0.36 4.21 -22.02
C THR A 428 -0.93 3.76 -20.68
N MET A 429 -2.20 3.35 -20.64
CA MET A 429 -2.84 2.79 -19.45
C MET A 429 -2.26 1.43 -19.10
N ALA A 430 -2.14 0.52 -20.08
CA ALA A 430 -1.54 -0.80 -19.89
C ALA A 430 -0.11 -0.68 -19.36
N LYS A 431 0.69 0.19 -19.97
CA LYS A 431 2.08 0.44 -19.57
C LYS A 431 2.19 1.07 -18.19
N ALA A 432 1.37 2.08 -17.88
CA ALA A 432 1.40 2.76 -16.59
C ALA A 432 0.98 1.83 -15.42
N ARG A 433 0.13 0.82 -15.71
CA ARG A 433 -0.33 -0.19 -14.75
C ARG A 433 0.72 -1.27 -14.47
N GLU A 434 1.54 -1.62 -15.46
CA GLU A 434 2.50 -2.73 -15.39
C GLU A 434 3.36 -2.74 -14.11
N PRO A 435 3.89 -1.61 -13.60
CA PRO A 435 4.67 -1.60 -12.35
C PRO A 435 3.87 -1.91 -11.08
N TYR A 436 2.52 -1.87 -11.11
CA TYR A 436 1.69 -2.26 -9.98
C TYR A 436 1.56 -3.77 -9.96
N GLY A 437 2.52 -4.41 -9.41
CA GLY A 437 2.60 -5.84 -9.35
C GLY A 437 3.19 -6.29 -8.04
N ILE A 438 3.55 -7.56 -7.99
CA ILE A 438 4.14 -8.15 -6.81
C ILE A 438 5.57 -7.65 -6.63
N ASN A 439 5.88 -7.23 -5.43
CA ASN A 439 7.22 -7.03 -4.95
C ASN A 439 7.68 -8.32 -4.27
N ASN A 440 8.65 -9.02 -4.84
CA ASN A 440 9.27 -10.22 -4.28
C ASN A 440 10.31 -9.84 -3.21
N ALA A 441 9.88 -9.22 -2.13
CA ALA A 441 10.75 -8.88 -1.02
C ALA A 441 11.11 -10.13 -0.19
N LEU A 442 12.29 -10.10 0.40
CA LEU A 442 12.76 -11.11 1.34
C LEU A 442 12.62 -10.52 2.74
N ILE A 443 11.54 -10.81 3.45
CA ILE A 443 11.35 -10.30 4.81
C ILE A 443 11.19 -11.41 5.84
N ASN A 444 11.84 -11.22 6.98
CA ASN A 444 11.54 -11.95 8.20
C ASN A 444 10.30 -11.30 8.83
N GLY A 445 9.12 -11.86 8.57
CA GLY A 445 7.84 -11.27 8.94
C GLY A 445 7.74 -10.85 10.41
N PRO A 446 8.02 -11.74 11.38
CA PRO A 446 8.00 -11.39 12.81
C PRO A 446 8.95 -10.25 13.17
N LEU A 447 10.18 -10.28 12.67
CA LEU A 447 11.18 -9.25 12.96
C LEU A 447 10.80 -7.89 12.36
N VAL A 448 10.35 -7.90 11.09
CA VAL A 448 9.88 -6.68 10.41
C VAL A 448 8.65 -6.10 11.11
N ASP A 449 7.74 -6.94 11.57
CA ASP A 449 6.56 -6.50 12.29
C ASP A 449 6.91 -5.81 13.63
N GLU A 450 7.94 -6.31 14.35
CA GLU A 450 8.46 -5.62 15.55
C GLU A 450 9.07 -4.26 15.23
N ILE A 451 9.85 -4.19 14.14
CA ILE A 451 10.45 -2.93 13.71
C ILE A 451 9.35 -1.92 13.32
N VAL A 452 8.32 -2.38 12.61
CA VAL A 452 7.16 -1.55 12.26
C VAL A 452 6.44 -1.05 13.53
N HIS A 453 6.25 -1.92 14.52
CA HIS A 453 5.69 -1.52 15.81
C HIS A 453 6.55 -0.49 16.53
N GLN A 454 7.88 -0.67 16.56
CA GLN A 454 8.82 0.29 17.14
C GLN A 454 8.71 1.64 16.43
N ALA A 455 8.72 1.65 15.10
CA ALA A 455 8.60 2.87 14.32
C ALA A 455 7.27 3.61 14.59
N MET A 456 6.15 2.89 14.66
CA MET A 456 4.83 3.49 14.96
C MET A 456 4.71 3.95 16.41
N ALA A 457 5.29 3.23 17.35
CA ALA A 457 5.38 3.65 18.75
C ALA A 457 6.19 4.96 18.88
N ARG A 458 7.27 5.12 18.11
CA ARG A 458 8.04 6.35 18.03
C ARG A 458 7.20 7.51 17.49
N VAL A 459 6.49 7.32 16.37
CA VAL A 459 5.57 8.34 15.81
C VAL A 459 4.52 8.75 16.86
N MET A 460 3.97 7.78 17.59
CA MET A 460 3.01 8.05 18.67
C MET A 460 3.63 8.86 19.81
N SER A 461 4.83 8.49 20.28
CA SER A 461 5.50 9.17 21.38
C SER A 461 5.92 10.61 21.05
N ASP A 462 6.32 10.83 19.79
CA ASP A 462 6.75 12.14 19.29
C ASP A 462 5.57 13.08 18.96
N SER A 463 4.34 12.55 18.97
CA SER A 463 3.10 13.29 18.71
C SER A 463 2.43 13.73 20.03
N SER A 464 3.01 14.75 20.67
CA SER A 464 2.59 15.20 22.01
C SER A 464 1.36 16.11 22.02
N VAL A 465 0.98 16.73 20.90
CA VAL A 465 -0.16 17.64 20.82
C VAL A 465 -1.45 16.83 20.71
N PRO A 466 -2.35 16.91 21.69
CA PRO A 466 -3.58 16.13 21.67
C PRO A 466 -4.60 16.72 20.69
N VAL A 467 -5.37 15.85 20.06
CA VAL A 467 -6.53 16.19 19.23
C VAL A 467 -7.73 15.40 19.75
N LYS A 468 -8.92 15.98 19.68
CA LYS A 468 -10.16 15.33 20.10
C LYS A 468 -10.44 14.10 19.23
N LYS A 469 -10.65 12.96 19.88
CA LYS A 469 -10.87 11.66 19.23
C LYS A 469 -12.36 11.41 19.06
N GLU A 470 -12.96 11.85 17.98
CA GLU A 470 -14.40 11.70 17.73
C GLU A 470 -14.67 11.26 16.28
N LEU A 471 -15.86 10.74 16.07
CA LEU A 471 -16.38 10.49 14.73
C LEU A 471 -16.89 11.82 14.16
N LEU A 472 -16.45 12.18 12.97
CA LEU A 472 -16.86 13.43 12.34
C LEU A 472 -18.30 13.36 11.84
N THR A 473 -19.01 14.46 11.88
CA THR A 473 -20.34 14.60 11.26
C THR A 473 -20.23 14.59 9.74
N LEU A 474 -21.34 14.32 9.03
CA LEU A 474 -21.37 14.37 7.57
C LEU A 474 -21.01 15.78 7.05
N ASP A 475 -21.44 16.84 7.73
CA ASP A 475 -21.09 18.21 7.36
C ASP A 475 -19.59 18.48 7.50
N GLN A 476 -18.94 18.04 8.57
CA GLN A 476 -17.50 18.12 8.73
C GLN A 476 -16.77 17.32 7.63
N CYS A 477 -17.32 16.17 7.22
CA CYS A 477 -16.74 15.38 6.13
C CYS A 477 -16.87 16.08 4.76
N LEU A 478 -17.96 16.79 4.52
CA LEU A 478 -18.22 17.48 3.25
C LEU A 478 -17.46 18.81 3.17
N TYR A 479 -17.59 19.63 4.19
CA TYR A 479 -17.09 21.02 4.16
C TYR A 479 -15.73 21.21 4.82
N GLY A 480 -15.21 20.16 5.46
CA GLY A 480 -13.98 20.24 6.26
C GLY A 480 -14.23 20.76 7.67
N ASP A 481 -13.17 20.74 8.46
CA ASP A 481 -13.17 21.29 9.82
C ASP A 481 -11.76 21.76 10.18
N ILE A 482 -11.63 23.02 10.50
CA ILE A 482 -10.34 23.64 10.84
C ILE A 482 -9.72 23.07 12.13
N ALA A 483 -10.57 22.61 13.07
CA ALA A 483 -10.12 21.98 14.31
C ALA A 483 -9.32 20.70 14.06
N TYR A 484 -9.62 20.02 12.95
CA TYR A 484 -8.91 18.80 12.51
C TYR A 484 -7.98 19.04 11.32
N LYS A 485 -7.75 20.30 10.93
CA LYS A 485 -7.00 20.64 9.70
C LYS A 485 -7.53 19.88 8.47
N LEU A 486 -8.82 19.59 8.46
CA LEU A 486 -9.48 18.80 7.44
C LEU A 486 -10.10 19.70 6.40
N ASN A 487 -9.64 19.61 5.16
CA ASN A 487 -10.18 20.35 4.03
C ASN A 487 -11.56 19.84 3.60
N SER A 488 -12.34 20.71 2.98
CA SER A 488 -13.56 20.32 2.28
C SER A 488 -13.28 19.28 1.21
N VAL A 489 -14.33 18.65 0.74
CA VAL A 489 -14.25 17.77 -0.44
C VAL A 489 -13.79 18.58 -1.65
N ASN A 490 -12.88 18.04 -2.45
CA ASN A 490 -12.56 18.65 -3.75
C ASN A 490 -13.74 18.51 -4.71
N TRP A 491 -14.56 19.54 -4.76
CA TRP A 491 -15.76 19.59 -5.59
C TRP A 491 -15.47 19.57 -7.10
N ASN A 492 -14.26 19.92 -7.53
CA ASN A 492 -13.83 19.88 -8.92
C ASN A 492 -13.41 18.48 -9.40
N SER A 493 -13.34 17.51 -8.52
CA SER A 493 -12.96 16.13 -8.84
C SER A 493 -14.18 15.23 -9.09
N SER A 494 -13.96 14.08 -9.76
CA SER A 494 -14.98 13.07 -10.01
C SER A 494 -15.60 12.55 -8.71
N ALA A 495 -16.86 12.12 -8.75
CA ALA A 495 -17.55 11.47 -7.65
C ALA A 495 -17.37 9.94 -7.60
N GLY A 496 -16.51 9.37 -8.45
CA GLY A 496 -16.16 7.97 -8.44
C GLY A 496 -17.06 7.06 -9.28
N PHE A 497 -16.92 5.76 -9.03
CA PHE A 497 -17.50 4.71 -9.86
C PHE A 497 -19.03 4.77 -9.93
N TYR A 498 -19.72 4.73 -8.79
CA TYR A 498 -21.19 4.68 -8.75
C TYR A 498 -21.83 5.90 -9.43
N PHE A 499 -21.40 7.10 -9.08
CA PHE A 499 -21.92 8.33 -9.70
C PHE A 499 -21.59 8.43 -11.19
N ARG A 500 -20.49 7.83 -11.63
CA ARG A 500 -20.16 7.75 -13.05
C ARG A 500 -21.15 6.84 -13.81
N MET A 501 -21.52 5.70 -13.24
CA MET A 501 -22.50 4.78 -13.81
C MET A 501 -23.90 5.43 -13.84
N LEU A 502 -24.30 6.04 -12.74
CA LEU A 502 -25.57 6.75 -12.62
C LEU A 502 -25.67 7.89 -13.64
N LYS A 503 -24.59 8.67 -13.79
CA LYS A 503 -24.50 9.72 -14.83
C LYS A 503 -24.80 9.17 -16.22
N GLU A 504 -24.20 8.06 -16.59
CA GLU A 504 -24.38 7.47 -17.92
C GLU A 504 -25.79 6.87 -18.10
N LYS A 505 -26.37 6.29 -17.04
CA LYS A 505 -27.75 5.76 -17.05
C LYS A 505 -28.78 6.88 -17.25
N TYR A 506 -28.70 7.97 -16.46
CA TYR A 506 -29.68 9.05 -16.48
C TYR A 506 -29.34 10.15 -17.49
N LYS A 507 -28.24 10.01 -18.25
CA LYS A 507 -27.80 10.99 -19.26
C LYS A 507 -27.64 12.40 -18.71
N THR A 508 -27.17 12.54 -17.48
CA THR A 508 -26.91 13.80 -16.83
C THR A 508 -25.57 14.42 -17.24
N ASP A 509 -25.34 15.68 -16.90
CA ASP A 509 -24.09 16.42 -17.15
C ASP A 509 -23.10 16.39 -15.96
N TRP A 510 -23.24 15.45 -15.04
CA TRP A 510 -22.45 15.32 -13.82
C TRP A 510 -20.97 15.04 -14.10
N LYS A 511 -20.22 16.03 -14.57
CA LYS A 511 -18.80 15.88 -14.89
C LYS A 511 -17.91 15.69 -13.64
N ASN A 512 -18.21 16.47 -12.59
CA ASN A 512 -17.50 16.46 -11.31
C ASN A 512 -18.53 16.73 -10.20
N LYS A 513 -18.09 16.82 -8.94
CA LYS A 513 -18.99 17.04 -7.80
C LYS A 513 -19.64 18.42 -7.72
N ARG A 514 -19.22 19.40 -8.55
CA ARG A 514 -19.82 20.77 -8.54
C ARG A 514 -21.33 20.79 -8.81
N TRP A 515 -21.87 19.84 -9.58
CA TRP A 515 -23.32 19.77 -9.82
C TRP A 515 -24.13 19.58 -8.53
N MET A 516 -23.48 19.08 -7.47
CA MET A 516 -24.10 18.85 -6.16
C MET A 516 -24.33 20.17 -5.40
N LEU A 517 -23.63 21.25 -5.77
CA LEU A 517 -23.65 22.52 -5.07
C LEU A 517 -24.66 23.48 -5.67
N ASP A 518 -25.21 24.32 -4.81
CA ASP A 518 -25.95 25.52 -5.19
C ASP A 518 -25.00 26.69 -5.53
N GLU A 519 -25.56 27.86 -5.78
CA GLU A 519 -24.82 29.08 -6.08
C GLU A 519 -24.00 29.60 -4.89
N GLU A 520 -24.35 29.19 -3.68
CA GLU A 520 -23.69 29.59 -2.44
C GLU A 520 -22.53 28.63 -2.09
N GLY A 521 -22.32 27.57 -2.88
CA GLY A 521 -21.32 26.55 -2.64
C GLY A 521 -21.72 25.53 -1.57
N LYS A 522 -23.01 25.46 -1.20
CA LYS A 522 -23.55 24.43 -0.31
C LYS A 522 -24.19 23.31 -1.11
N VAL A 523 -24.23 22.11 -0.54
CA VAL A 523 -24.90 20.98 -1.17
C VAL A 523 -26.40 21.24 -1.24
N LYS A 524 -26.98 21.09 -2.44
CA LYS A 524 -28.43 21.27 -2.67
C LYS A 524 -29.26 20.38 -1.75
N PRO A 525 -30.37 20.84 -1.16
CA PRO A 525 -31.14 20.07 -0.17
C PRO A 525 -31.55 18.65 -0.62
N LYS A 526 -32.00 18.47 -1.87
CA LYS A 526 -32.35 17.15 -2.42
C LYS A 526 -31.14 16.27 -2.56
N VAL A 527 -29.99 16.83 -3.00
CA VAL A 527 -28.72 16.11 -3.12
C VAL A 527 -28.16 15.73 -1.75
N MET A 528 -28.31 16.58 -0.73
CA MET A 528 -27.92 16.27 0.64
C MET A 528 -28.66 15.03 1.16
N LYS A 529 -29.96 14.89 0.87
CA LYS A 529 -30.73 13.68 1.21
C LYS A 529 -30.19 12.45 0.50
N VAL A 530 -29.82 12.56 -0.77
CA VAL A 530 -29.18 11.46 -1.52
C VAL A 530 -27.89 11.04 -0.84
N ILE A 531 -27.01 12.00 -0.54
CA ILE A 531 -25.70 11.71 0.10
C ILE A 531 -25.94 11.07 1.48
N GLN A 532 -26.84 11.62 2.29
CA GLN A 532 -27.12 11.09 3.62
C GLN A 532 -27.62 9.65 3.54
N ARG A 533 -28.61 9.35 2.69
CA ARG A 533 -29.16 7.99 2.57
C ARG A 533 -28.14 6.99 2.07
N MET A 534 -27.33 7.36 1.06
CA MET A 534 -26.26 6.49 0.57
C MET A 534 -25.19 6.26 1.65
N PHE A 535 -24.84 7.29 2.40
CA PHE A 535 -23.91 7.25 3.49
C PHE A 535 -24.40 6.32 4.61
N ASP A 536 -25.64 6.50 5.07
CA ASP A 536 -26.23 5.68 6.13
C ASP A 536 -26.33 4.21 5.73
N TYR A 537 -26.70 3.93 4.47
CA TYR A 537 -26.75 2.58 3.92
C TYR A 537 -25.37 1.90 3.95
N CYS A 538 -24.34 2.59 3.47
CA CYS A 538 -22.98 2.05 3.47
C CYS A 538 -22.41 1.92 4.89
N GLU A 539 -22.68 2.89 5.78
CA GLU A 539 -22.27 2.83 7.18
C GLU A 539 -22.91 1.63 7.91
N GLN A 540 -24.18 1.37 7.65
CA GLN A 540 -24.86 0.21 8.24
C GLN A 540 -24.23 -1.11 7.79
N LYS A 541 -23.88 -1.27 6.51
CA LYS A 541 -23.14 -2.43 6.03
C LYS A 541 -21.81 -2.63 6.76
N LEU A 542 -21.06 -1.55 6.96
CA LEU A 542 -19.80 -1.62 7.72
C LEU A 542 -20.03 -2.03 9.19
N LYS A 543 -21.10 -1.52 9.82
CA LYS A 543 -21.50 -1.93 11.19
C LYS A 543 -21.84 -3.41 11.25
N ASP A 544 -22.47 -3.94 10.22
CA ASP A 544 -22.80 -5.37 10.07
C ASP A 544 -21.56 -6.22 9.73
N GLY A 545 -20.39 -5.61 9.58
CA GLY A 545 -19.13 -6.29 9.25
C GLY A 545 -18.96 -6.60 7.76
N GLU A 546 -19.79 -6.01 6.88
CA GLU A 546 -19.66 -6.17 5.44
C GLU A 546 -18.68 -5.18 4.85
N ARG A 547 -17.80 -5.65 3.98
CA ARG A 547 -16.88 -4.82 3.20
C ARG A 547 -17.63 -4.14 2.05
N LEU A 548 -17.36 -2.87 1.80
CA LEU A 548 -18.03 -2.09 0.75
C LEU A 548 -17.48 -2.36 -0.65
N TYR A 549 -16.22 -2.78 -0.75
CA TYR A 549 -15.47 -2.88 -2.01
C TYR A 549 -15.51 -1.58 -2.82
N GLY A 550 -14.92 -0.53 -2.28
CA GLY A 550 -14.77 0.75 -2.96
C GLY A 550 -14.03 0.59 -4.29
N ILE A 551 -14.74 0.81 -5.41
CA ILE A 551 -14.19 0.61 -6.75
C ILE A 551 -13.42 1.85 -7.18
N ASN A 552 -12.17 1.66 -7.55
CA ASN A 552 -11.31 2.70 -8.09
C ASN A 552 -11.37 2.71 -9.62
N ILE A 553 -11.51 3.88 -10.22
CA ILE A 553 -11.35 4.03 -11.67
C ILE A 553 -9.93 4.50 -11.95
N ASP A 554 -9.17 3.71 -12.70
CA ASP A 554 -7.82 4.07 -13.09
C ASP A 554 -7.82 5.04 -14.26
N ASN A 555 -7.00 6.07 -14.14
CA ASN A 555 -6.81 7.09 -15.17
C ASN A 555 -5.31 7.35 -15.37
N VAL A 556 -4.92 7.67 -16.60
CA VAL A 556 -3.59 8.22 -16.85
C VAL A 556 -3.53 9.65 -16.33
N LYS A 557 -2.48 9.97 -15.58
CA LYS A 557 -2.31 11.28 -14.96
C LYS A 557 -1.88 12.31 -16.01
N ASP A 558 -2.73 13.32 -16.21
CA ASP A 558 -2.40 14.45 -17.06
C ASP A 558 -1.48 15.42 -16.33
N GLU A 559 -0.20 15.37 -16.65
CA GLU A 559 0.86 16.14 -16.01
C GLU A 559 2.04 16.39 -16.95
N LEU A 560 2.91 17.35 -16.57
CA LEU A 560 4.12 17.63 -17.29
C LEU A 560 5.22 16.61 -16.94
N LEU A 561 5.74 15.92 -17.91
CA LEU A 561 6.80 14.91 -17.78
C LEU A 561 8.07 15.35 -18.52
N LYS A 562 9.25 14.86 -18.09
CA LYS A 562 10.49 15.02 -18.84
C LYS A 562 10.31 14.45 -20.24
N LEU A 563 10.92 15.10 -21.25
CA LEU A 563 10.78 14.71 -22.67
C LEU A 563 11.07 13.21 -22.90
N GLU A 564 12.08 12.68 -22.24
CA GLU A 564 12.44 11.26 -22.32
C GLU A 564 11.26 10.33 -21.95
N LYS A 565 10.50 10.67 -20.89
CA LYS A 565 9.33 9.90 -20.46
C LYS A 565 8.17 10.03 -21.46
N VAL A 566 7.97 11.23 -21.99
CA VAL A 566 6.93 11.47 -23.02
C VAL A 566 7.24 10.66 -24.29
N LEU A 567 8.50 10.66 -24.73
CA LEU A 567 8.92 9.88 -25.91
C LEU A 567 8.72 8.37 -25.74
N LYS A 568 8.90 7.87 -24.51
CA LYS A 568 8.67 6.45 -24.15
C LYS A 568 7.22 6.14 -23.78
N ALA A 569 6.32 7.12 -23.80
CA ALA A 569 4.95 6.99 -23.29
C ALA A 569 4.90 6.41 -21.85
N ASP A 570 5.82 6.87 -20.99
CA ASP A 570 5.94 6.45 -19.58
C ASP A 570 5.13 7.38 -18.68
N SER A 571 3.82 7.28 -18.80
CA SER A 571 2.86 8.07 -18.02
C SER A 571 2.57 7.43 -16.66
N ARG A 572 2.07 8.23 -15.71
CA ARG A 572 1.69 7.75 -14.37
C ARG A 572 0.19 7.53 -14.28
N LEU A 573 -0.24 6.64 -13.38
CA LEU A 573 -1.64 6.46 -13.03
C LEU A 573 -2.05 7.36 -11.86
N PHE A 574 -3.32 7.71 -11.83
CA PHE A 574 -4.03 8.09 -10.63
C PHE A 574 -5.37 7.39 -10.60
N CYS A 575 -5.91 7.20 -9.41
CA CYS A 575 -7.17 6.51 -9.21
C CYS A 575 -8.24 7.49 -8.73
N THR A 576 -9.45 7.31 -9.24
CA THR A 576 -10.62 8.03 -8.73
C THR A 576 -11.36 7.12 -7.77
N ASN A 577 -11.38 7.49 -6.50
CA ASN A 577 -12.07 6.75 -5.46
C ASN A 577 -13.57 7.03 -5.44
N ASP A 578 -14.31 6.13 -4.80
CA ASP A 578 -15.73 6.31 -4.54
C ASP A 578 -15.99 7.45 -3.54
N PHE A 579 -17.01 8.26 -3.81
CA PHE A 579 -17.31 9.45 -3.01
C PHE A 579 -17.85 9.11 -1.62
N ILE A 580 -18.76 8.13 -1.52
CA ILE A 580 -19.33 7.74 -0.22
C ILE A 580 -18.27 7.05 0.64
N HIS A 581 -17.42 6.20 0.04
CA HIS A 581 -16.29 5.61 0.73
C HIS A 581 -15.32 6.69 1.27
N LEU A 582 -15.04 7.75 0.48
CA LEU A 582 -14.22 8.88 0.94
C LEU A 582 -14.84 9.57 2.17
N LEU A 583 -16.16 9.81 2.18
CA LEU A 583 -16.84 10.43 3.31
C LEU A 583 -16.79 9.56 4.57
N LEU A 584 -16.95 8.24 4.41
CA LEU A 584 -16.81 7.28 5.52
C LEU A 584 -15.38 7.25 6.06
N CYS A 585 -14.36 7.27 5.20
CA CYS A 585 -12.98 7.42 5.61
C CYS A 585 -12.75 8.71 6.42
N LYS A 586 -13.30 9.85 5.97
CA LYS A 586 -13.22 11.10 6.71
C LYS A 586 -13.89 11.01 8.08
N ARG A 587 -15.09 10.40 8.15
CA ARG A 587 -15.82 10.23 9.42
C ARG A 587 -15.03 9.45 10.47
N TYR A 588 -14.48 8.32 10.08
CA TYR A 588 -13.84 7.37 11.01
C TYR A 588 -12.35 7.62 11.24
N MET A 589 -11.69 8.35 10.34
CA MET A 589 -10.24 8.58 10.39
C MET A 589 -9.85 10.07 10.32
N GLY A 590 -10.81 10.98 10.26
CA GLY A 590 -10.54 12.42 10.13
C GLY A 590 -9.82 13.01 11.34
N SER A 591 -10.21 12.63 12.56
CA SER A 591 -9.53 13.08 13.78
C SER A 591 -8.08 12.53 13.87
N PHE A 592 -7.85 11.31 13.40
CA PHE A 592 -6.49 10.75 13.25
C PHE A 592 -5.65 11.56 12.25
N ALA A 593 -6.21 11.87 11.08
CA ALA A 593 -5.53 12.70 10.08
C ALA A 593 -5.19 14.10 10.65
N GLY A 594 -6.14 14.71 11.36
CA GLY A 594 -5.93 15.98 12.05
C GLY A 594 -4.82 15.92 13.08
N TRP A 595 -4.75 14.83 13.84
CA TRP A 595 -3.68 14.60 14.81
C TRP A 595 -2.29 14.46 14.14
N ILE A 596 -2.20 13.76 13.01
CA ILE A 596 -0.95 13.69 12.22
C ILE A 596 -0.51 15.09 11.76
N PHE A 597 -1.45 15.89 11.24
CA PHE A 597 -1.15 17.25 10.77
C PHE A 597 -0.75 18.21 11.90
N GLU A 598 -1.40 18.11 13.06
CA GLU A 598 -1.12 18.98 14.21
C GLU A 598 0.27 18.73 14.80
N ASN A 599 0.73 17.49 14.75
CA ASN A 599 2.05 17.08 15.23
C ASN A 599 3.12 17.02 14.13
N ARG A 600 2.86 17.60 12.94
CA ARG A 600 3.83 17.61 11.82
C ARG A 600 5.20 18.10 12.26
N ILE A 601 6.23 17.65 11.56
CA ILE A 601 7.65 17.82 11.87
C ILE A 601 8.08 16.99 13.08
N HIS A 602 7.42 17.15 14.25
CA HIS A 602 7.77 16.41 15.47
C HIS A 602 7.59 14.90 15.27
N ASN A 603 6.50 14.51 14.66
CA ASN A 603 6.20 13.10 14.35
C ASN A 603 6.96 12.54 13.13
N GLY A 604 7.88 13.30 12.54
CA GLY A 604 8.64 12.89 11.35
C GLY A 604 7.87 12.98 10.03
N ILE A 605 6.72 13.68 9.99
CA ILE A 605 5.88 13.82 8.80
C ILE A 605 5.76 15.30 8.43
N ALA A 606 5.97 15.63 7.15
CA ALA A 606 5.91 17.00 6.65
C ALA A 606 4.57 17.37 6.00
N ILE A 607 3.51 16.57 6.17
CA ILE A 607 2.20 16.88 5.58
C ILE A 607 1.67 18.17 6.20
N GLY A 608 1.39 19.16 5.35
CA GLY A 608 0.89 20.47 5.77
C GLY A 608 1.96 21.48 6.19
N VAL A 609 3.23 21.17 6.06
CA VAL A 609 4.33 22.12 6.28
C VAL A 609 4.29 23.20 5.22
N ASN A 610 4.30 24.46 5.65
CA ASN A 610 4.43 25.60 4.75
C ASN A 610 5.93 25.89 4.47
N PRO A 611 6.42 25.63 3.24
CA PRO A 611 7.84 25.83 2.95
C PRO A 611 8.28 27.31 2.91
N LEU A 612 7.34 28.25 2.80
CA LEU A 612 7.64 29.69 2.80
C LEU A 612 7.54 30.30 4.21
N SER A 613 7.40 29.50 5.24
CA SER A 613 7.34 29.92 6.64
C SER A 613 8.51 29.38 7.47
N GLU A 614 8.56 29.74 8.75
CA GLU A 614 9.54 29.21 9.73
C GLU A 614 9.44 27.68 9.92
N GLU A 615 8.36 27.03 9.44
CA GLU A 615 8.22 25.58 9.51
C GLU A 615 9.31 24.86 8.70
N TRP A 616 9.79 25.47 7.60
CA TRP A 616 10.89 24.89 6.83
C TRP A 616 12.21 24.92 7.61
N ASP A 617 12.44 25.98 8.36
CA ASP A 617 13.56 26.06 9.30
C ASP A 617 13.41 24.99 10.40
N GLY A 618 12.17 24.74 10.86
CA GLY A 618 11.85 23.66 11.78
C GLY A 618 12.20 22.28 11.22
N VAL A 619 11.92 22.02 9.93
CA VAL A 619 12.32 20.79 9.23
C VAL A 619 13.84 20.62 9.25
N ALA A 620 14.58 21.67 8.86
CA ALA A 620 16.04 21.64 8.87
C ALA A 620 16.60 21.42 10.28
N SER A 621 16.08 22.15 11.25
CA SER A 621 16.52 22.07 12.65
C SER A 621 16.27 20.71 13.28
N HIS A 622 15.10 20.08 12.99
CA HIS A 622 14.78 18.73 13.45
C HIS A 622 15.83 17.70 13.01
N ILE A 623 16.33 17.82 11.79
CA ILE A 623 17.34 16.92 11.22
C ILE A 623 18.73 17.23 11.76
N VAL A 624 19.16 18.51 11.70
CA VAL A 624 20.53 18.92 12.04
C VAL A 624 20.81 18.83 13.54
N ASN A 625 19.81 19.07 14.39
CA ASN A 625 19.96 18.92 15.85
C ASN A 625 20.24 17.47 16.26
N ASN A 626 19.81 16.48 15.48
CA ASN A 626 20.16 15.09 15.72
C ASN A 626 21.60 14.80 15.27
N SER A 627 21.96 15.13 14.03
CA SER A 627 23.30 14.95 13.48
C SER A 627 23.49 15.84 12.24
N PRO A 628 24.74 16.35 12.00
CA PRO A 628 25.07 17.05 10.75
C PRO A 628 25.17 16.08 9.54
N ASP A 629 25.24 14.79 9.79
CA ASP A 629 25.35 13.72 8.79
C ASP A 629 23.97 13.39 8.21
N CYS A 630 23.58 14.13 7.14
CA CYS A 630 22.25 14.01 6.56
C CYS A 630 22.20 13.02 5.39
N LEU A 631 21.02 12.46 5.20
CA LEU A 631 20.65 11.53 4.13
C LEU A 631 19.46 12.13 3.37
N PHE A 632 19.51 12.06 2.04
CA PHE A 632 18.43 12.52 1.16
C PHE A 632 18.03 11.34 0.29
N LEU A 633 16.84 10.80 0.55
CA LEU A 633 16.37 9.56 -0.08
C LEU A 633 15.14 9.86 -0.95
N ASP A 634 15.14 9.30 -2.14
CA ASP A 634 13.98 9.25 -3.03
C ASP A 634 13.76 7.81 -3.48
N HIS A 635 12.52 7.42 -3.67
CA HIS A 635 12.16 6.06 -4.06
C HIS A 635 11.72 6.00 -5.51
N SER A 636 12.24 5.03 -6.25
CA SER A 636 11.77 4.75 -7.60
C SER A 636 10.46 3.95 -7.56
N LYS A 637 9.37 4.54 -8.09
CA LYS A 637 8.05 3.87 -8.16
C LYS A 637 7.52 3.46 -6.78
N PHE A 638 7.66 4.35 -5.79
CA PHE A 638 7.33 4.07 -4.39
C PHE A 638 5.90 3.57 -4.18
N ASP A 639 4.91 4.36 -4.63
CA ASP A 639 3.49 4.06 -4.52
C ASP A 639 3.08 2.72 -5.14
N LYS A 640 3.87 2.24 -6.11
CA LYS A 640 3.59 1.02 -6.87
C LYS A 640 4.16 -0.25 -6.24
N ARG A 641 5.10 -0.13 -5.32
CA ARG A 641 5.88 -1.24 -4.75
C ARG A 641 5.78 -1.36 -3.24
N GLN A 642 4.87 -0.63 -2.63
CA GLN A 642 4.66 -0.72 -1.19
C GLN A 642 4.16 -2.10 -0.79
N LEU A 643 4.81 -2.66 0.23
CA LEU A 643 4.47 -3.98 0.74
C LEU A 643 3.20 -3.92 1.59
N ARG A 644 2.21 -4.73 1.25
CA ARG A 644 0.94 -4.80 1.99
C ARG A 644 1.15 -5.08 3.48
N ALA A 645 2.12 -5.93 3.82
CA ALA A 645 2.47 -6.21 5.20
C ALA A 645 2.82 -4.94 5.99
N ILE A 646 3.58 -4.04 5.36
CA ILE A 646 4.05 -2.80 6.00
C ILE A 646 2.95 -1.72 5.95
N MET A 647 2.12 -1.68 4.91
CA MET A 647 1.01 -0.72 4.82
C MET A 647 0.02 -0.81 6.00
N LYS A 648 -0.07 -1.96 6.67
CA LYS A 648 -0.87 -2.13 7.89
C LYS A 648 -0.35 -1.35 9.11
N CYS A 649 0.83 -0.74 9.03
CA CYS A 649 1.37 0.14 10.06
C CYS A 649 0.38 1.24 10.48
N VAL A 650 -0.44 1.72 9.53
CA VAL A 650 -1.47 2.73 9.79
C VAL A 650 -2.52 2.24 10.78
N LEU A 651 -2.91 0.97 10.74
CA LEU A 651 -3.85 0.38 11.70
C LEU A 651 -3.24 0.30 13.11
N TYR A 652 -1.96 -0.06 13.22
CA TYR A 652 -1.26 -0.08 14.51
C TYR A 652 -1.22 1.31 15.14
N LEU A 653 -0.90 2.32 14.33
CA LEU A 653 -0.87 3.70 14.83
C LEU A 653 -2.26 4.21 15.20
N MET A 654 -3.30 3.87 14.42
CA MET A 654 -4.69 4.21 14.73
C MET A 654 -5.15 3.53 16.03
N ASP A 655 -4.82 2.25 16.23
CA ASP A 655 -5.16 1.53 17.47
C ASP A 655 -4.52 2.20 18.68
N MET A 656 -3.26 2.65 18.61
CA MET A 656 -2.60 3.41 19.66
C MET A 656 -3.23 4.79 19.85
N PHE A 657 -3.53 5.51 18.77
CA PHE A 657 -4.13 6.83 18.83
C PHE A 657 -5.52 6.80 19.45
N TYR A 658 -6.45 5.98 18.94
CA TYR A 658 -7.82 5.93 19.45
C TYR A 658 -7.92 5.24 20.81
N GLY A 659 -7.11 4.20 21.05
CA GLY A 659 -7.17 3.38 22.27
C GLY A 659 -8.45 2.55 22.38
N ASP A 660 -9.15 2.31 21.27
CA ASP A 660 -10.46 1.67 21.19
C ASP A 660 -10.44 0.35 20.42
N LYS A 661 -9.28 -0.31 20.36
CA LYS A 661 -9.09 -1.57 19.66
C LYS A 661 -10.19 -2.57 20.06
N GLY A 662 -10.85 -3.18 19.08
CA GLY A 662 -11.96 -4.10 19.28
C GLY A 662 -13.34 -3.45 19.32
N SER A 663 -13.44 -2.12 19.34
CA SER A 663 -14.71 -1.41 19.22
C SER A 663 -15.34 -1.57 17.83
N GLU A 664 -16.60 -1.22 17.68
CA GLU A 664 -17.27 -1.14 16.38
C GLU A 664 -16.54 -0.17 15.45
N ALA A 665 -16.12 0.99 15.94
CA ALA A 665 -15.38 1.97 15.16
C ALA A 665 -14.02 1.45 14.69
N SER A 666 -13.29 0.72 15.54
CA SER A 666 -12.03 0.05 15.16
C SER A 666 -12.24 -0.99 14.06
N ARG A 667 -13.33 -1.78 14.12
CA ARG A 667 -13.67 -2.74 13.05
C ARG A 667 -13.98 -2.04 11.74
N ILE A 668 -14.74 -0.96 11.79
CA ILE A 668 -15.08 -0.16 10.59
C ILE A 668 -13.82 0.45 9.98
N ARG A 669 -12.91 1.02 10.79
CA ARG A 669 -11.61 1.52 10.31
C ARG A 669 -10.81 0.42 9.61
N THR A 670 -10.79 -0.79 10.17
CA THR A 670 -10.12 -1.94 9.56
C THR A 670 -10.70 -2.26 8.19
N LEU A 671 -12.04 -2.32 8.05
CA LEU A 671 -12.70 -2.60 6.77
C LEU A 671 -12.41 -1.50 5.72
N LEU A 672 -12.44 -0.23 6.12
CA LEU A 672 -12.13 0.89 5.24
C LEU A 672 -10.66 0.88 4.79
N VAL A 673 -9.73 0.57 5.69
CA VAL A 673 -8.30 0.44 5.35
C VAL A 673 -8.06 -0.78 4.48
N GLU A 674 -8.77 -1.89 4.68
CA GLU A 674 -8.69 -3.05 3.78
C GLU A 674 -9.09 -2.69 2.34
N ASP A 675 -10.10 -1.83 2.14
CA ASP A 675 -10.48 -1.34 0.82
C ASP A 675 -9.38 -0.46 0.17
N ILE A 676 -8.50 0.13 0.97
CA ILE A 676 -7.36 0.92 0.49
C ILE A 676 -6.18 0.02 0.14
N ILE A 677 -5.80 -0.94 1.00
CA ILE A 677 -4.59 -1.76 0.85
C ILE A 677 -4.82 -3.04 0.03
N ASP A 678 -6.05 -3.44 -0.17
CA ASP A 678 -6.51 -4.55 -1.02
C ASP A 678 -7.57 -4.01 -1.98
N SER A 679 -7.19 -3.04 -2.78
CA SER A 679 -8.09 -2.22 -3.57
C SER A 679 -8.52 -2.89 -4.88
N TRP A 680 -9.78 -2.68 -5.25
CA TRP A 680 -10.34 -3.14 -6.51
C TRP A 680 -10.40 -2.01 -7.54
N HIS A 681 -10.03 -2.33 -8.77
CA HIS A 681 -9.86 -1.35 -9.83
C HIS A 681 -10.60 -1.75 -11.09
N ILE A 682 -11.12 -0.74 -11.77
CA ILE A 682 -11.65 -0.85 -13.12
C ILE A 682 -10.79 0.00 -14.07
N VAL A 683 -10.46 -0.56 -15.21
CA VAL A 683 -9.56 0.06 -16.18
C VAL A 683 -10.03 -0.18 -17.60
N VAL A 684 -9.80 0.78 -18.48
CA VAL A 684 -10.03 0.65 -19.91
C VAL A 684 -8.67 0.52 -20.63
N ILE A 685 -8.46 -0.60 -21.30
CA ILE A 685 -7.24 -0.89 -22.06
C ILE A 685 -7.67 -1.30 -23.47
N ASN A 686 -7.17 -0.62 -24.51
CA ASN A 686 -7.52 -0.87 -25.90
C ASN A 686 -9.04 -0.95 -26.14
N GLY A 687 -9.79 -0.06 -25.48
CA GLY A 687 -11.25 0.00 -25.59
C GLY A 687 -12.03 -1.11 -24.87
N LYS A 688 -11.36 -2.02 -24.17
CA LYS A 688 -11.99 -3.07 -23.37
C LYS A 688 -11.90 -2.74 -21.89
N ILE A 689 -12.95 -3.08 -21.14
CA ILE A 689 -13.02 -2.86 -19.70
C ILE A 689 -12.48 -4.09 -19.00
N TYR A 690 -11.60 -3.86 -18.04
CA TYR A 690 -11.05 -4.91 -17.18
C TYR A 690 -11.26 -4.54 -15.73
N PHE A 691 -11.38 -5.58 -14.90
CA PHE A 691 -11.51 -5.51 -13.47
C PHE A 691 -10.35 -6.27 -12.82
N TYR A 692 -9.71 -5.71 -11.81
CA TYR A 692 -8.58 -6.35 -11.15
C TYR A 692 -8.36 -5.83 -9.73
N ASN A 693 -7.60 -6.59 -8.96
CA ASN A 693 -7.28 -6.27 -7.57
C ASN A 693 -5.79 -5.96 -7.44
N TRP A 694 -5.44 -4.87 -6.78
CA TRP A 694 -4.07 -4.58 -6.42
C TRP A 694 -3.68 -5.34 -5.16
N LYS A 695 -2.66 -6.18 -5.26
CA LYS A 695 -2.13 -6.93 -4.12
C LYS A 695 -1.10 -6.16 -3.32
N GLN A 696 -0.53 -5.11 -3.91
CA GLN A 696 0.48 -4.23 -3.34
C GLN A 696 0.35 -2.83 -3.93
N GLY A 697 0.97 -1.86 -3.25
CA GLY A 697 0.95 -0.48 -3.68
C GLY A 697 -0.21 0.31 -3.09
N ASN A 698 -0.05 1.61 -3.05
CA ASN A 698 -1.03 2.55 -2.53
C ASN A 698 -1.73 3.29 -3.67
N THR A 699 -3.05 3.33 -3.64
CA THR A 699 -3.83 4.07 -4.63
C THR A 699 -3.66 5.56 -4.42
N SER A 700 -3.21 6.28 -5.46
CA SER A 700 -3.21 7.74 -5.41
C SER A 700 -4.64 8.26 -5.49
N GLY A 701 -5.10 8.97 -4.48
CA GLY A 701 -6.44 9.58 -4.44
C GLY A 701 -7.34 9.07 -3.32
N ASN A 702 -6.91 8.07 -2.53
CA ASN A 702 -7.62 7.71 -1.30
C ASN A 702 -7.34 8.74 -0.19
N PHE A 703 -8.19 8.75 0.83
CA PHE A 703 -8.11 9.71 1.93
C PHE A 703 -6.76 9.68 2.67
N LEU A 704 -6.15 8.51 2.81
CA LEU A 704 -4.90 8.30 3.54
C LEU A 704 -3.66 8.34 2.67
N THR A 705 -3.74 8.61 1.36
CA THR A 705 -2.61 8.43 0.43
C THR A 705 -1.30 9.05 0.95
N ALA A 706 -1.31 10.32 1.33
CA ALA A 706 -0.11 11.00 1.80
C ALA A 706 0.35 10.49 3.18
N ILE A 707 -0.59 10.27 4.10
CA ILE A 707 -0.30 9.75 5.44
C ILE A 707 0.27 8.35 5.35
N LEU A 708 -0.39 7.46 4.64
CA LEU A 708 0.03 6.07 4.48
C LEU A 708 1.39 5.97 3.80
N ASN A 709 1.62 6.74 2.73
CA ASN A 709 2.93 6.80 2.07
C ASN A 709 4.03 7.25 3.04
N SER A 710 3.79 8.28 3.83
CA SER A 710 4.77 8.77 4.81
C SER A 710 5.06 7.75 5.91
N LEU A 711 4.02 7.10 6.45
CA LEU A 711 4.19 6.07 7.49
C LEU A 711 4.93 4.83 6.96
N VAL A 712 4.61 4.36 5.76
CA VAL A 712 5.33 3.26 5.11
C VAL A 712 6.79 3.62 4.90
N ASN A 713 7.06 4.88 4.52
CA ASN A 713 8.42 5.35 4.32
C ASN A 713 9.22 5.39 5.62
N ILE A 714 8.61 5.82 6.73
CA ILE A 714 9.22 5.74 8.08
C ILE A 714 9.56 4.29 8.41
N CYS A 715 8.64 3.34 8.18
CA CYS A 715 8.91 1.92 8.40
C CYS A 715 10.08 1.42 7.55
N TYR A 716 10.18 1.83 6.28
CA TYR A 716 11.29 1.44 5.41
C TYR A 716 12.64 1.96 5.90
N ILE A 717 12.69 3.21 6.39
CA ILE A 717 13.90 3.77 6.99
C ILE A 717 14.33 2.95 8.20
N TYR A 718 13.39 2.63 9.10
CA TYR A 718 13.68 1.83 10.29
C TYR A 718 14.19 0.44 9.93
N ILE A 719 13.50 -0.26 9.03
CA ILE A 719 13.89 -1.61 8.59
C ILE A 719 15.29 -1.57 7.98
N CYS A 720 15.55 -0.67 7.03
CA CYS A 720 16.84 -0.59 6.35
C CYS A 720 17.97 -0.19 7.32
N ALA A 721 17.75 0.77 8.21
CA ALA A 721 18.74 1.21 9.17
C ALA A 721 19.06 0.11 10.20
N ILE A 722 18.04 -0.53 10.77
CA ILE A 722 18.23 -1.60 11.74
C ILE A 722 18.89 -2.81 11.07
N PHE A 723 18.51 -3.18 9.87
CA PHE A 723 19.15 -4.30 9.13
C PHE A 723 20.61 -4.01 8.82
N ALA A 724 20.95 -2.79 8.38
CA ALA A 724 22.33 -2.37 8.16
C ALA A 724 23.15 -2.44 9.46
N TRP A 725 22.59 -1.97 10.56
CA TRP A 725 23.20 -2.00 11.88
C TRP A 725 23.41 -3.43 12.42
N LEU A 726 22.43 -4.33 12.19
CA LEU A 726 22.53 -5.74 12.57
C LEU A 726 23.63 -6.46 11.79
N LEU A 727 23.67 -6.27 10.47
CA LEU A 727 24.69 -6.88 9.61
C LEU A 727 26.10 -6.41 9.95
N GLN A 728 26.28 -5.13 10.29
CA GLN A 728 27.56 -4.59 10.75
C GLN A 728 28.06 -5.30 12.02
N ARG A 729 27.14 -5.85 12.82
CA ARG A 729 27.42 -6.63 14.04
C ARG A 729 27.52 -8.14 13.80
N GLY A 730 27.51 -8.57 12.55
CA GLY A 730 27.53 -9.99 12.17
C GLY A 730 26.23 -10.74 12.45
N MET A 731 25.13 -10.03 12.66
CA MET A 731 23.81 -10.62 12.88
C MET A 731 22.99 -10.56 11.58
N ASP A 732 22.64 -11.71 11.03
CA ASP A 732 21.77 -11.78 9.86
C ASP A 732 20.31 -11.55 10.28
N PRO A 733 19.62 -10.48 9.80
CA PRO A 733 18.23 -10.21 10.13
C PRO A 733 17.28 -11.37 9.79
N MET A 734 17.62 -12.18 8.79
CA MET A 734 16.78 -13.29 8.37
C MET A 734 16.83 -14.49 9.33
N LEU A 735 17.86 -14.58 10.15
CA LEU A 735 18.05 -15.66 11.11
C LEU A 735 17.58 -15.31 12.53
N LEU A 736 17.28 -14.04 12.79
CA LEU A 736 16.86 -13.59 14.10
C LEU A 736 15.41 -13.98 14.40
N GLN A 737 15.20 -14.51 15.60
CA GLN A 737 13.87 -14.86 16.12
C GLN A 737 13.19 -13.70 16.87
N ALA A 738 13.96 -12.69 17.28
CA ALA A 738 13.49 -11.52 17.97
C ALA A 738 14.39 -10.33 17.64
N LEU A 739 13.81 -9.12 17.69
CA LEU A 739 14.55 -7.89 17.52
C LEU A 739 15.43 -7.64 18.77
N PRO A 740 16.76 -7.59 18.65
CA PRO A 740 17.57 -7.20 19.78
C PRO A 740 17.35 -5.71 20.11
N PRO A 741 17.61 -5.29 21.36
CA PRO A 741 17.62 -3.88 21.73
C PRO A 741 18.51 -3.10 20.77
N ASN A 742 17.95 -2.07 20.16
CA ASN A 742 18.64 -1.28 19.14
C ASN A 742 18.49 0.23 19.42
N PRO A 743 19.46 1.04 18.96
CA PRO A 743 19.46 2.46 19.24
C PRO A 743 18.68 3.33 18.24
N ALA A 744 17.87 2.75 17.33
CA ALA A 744 17.25 3.46 16.21
C ALA A 744 16.47 4.71 16.66
N ASP A 745 15.68 4.61 17.74
CA ASP A 745 14.88 5.73 18.26
C ASP A 745 15.75 6.92 18.74
N LYS A 746 16.97 6.67 19.16
CA LYS A 746 17.90 7.70 19.64
C LYS A 746 18.86 8.19 18.56
N ALA A 747 19.11 7.36 17.57
CA ALA A 747 20.10 7.59 16.52
C ALA A 747 19.52 8.25 15.28
N LEU A 748 18.28 7.96 14.93
CA LEU A 748 17.63 8.43 13.72
C LEU A 748 16.80 9.69 13.98
N ALA A 749 16.94 10.69 13.12
CA ALA A 749 15.91 11.70 12.89
C ALA A 749 15.53 11.69 11.42
N TYR A 750 14.26 11.87 11.13
CA TYR A 750 13.73 11.82 9.77
C TYR A 750 12.54 12.76 9.62
N ILE A 751 12.35 13.22 8.39
CA ILE A 751 11.12 13.90 7.94
C ILE A 751 10.74 13.28 6.60
N THR A 752 9.50 12.85 6.48
CA THR A 752 8.96 12.20 5.28
C THR A 752 7.76 12.96 4.73
N LEU A 753 7.61 13.00 3.42
CA LEU A 753 6.36 13.34 2.76
C LEU A 753 6.20 12.46 1.51
N GLY A 754 5.37 11.44 1.63
CA GLY A 754 5.22 10.45 0.57
C GLY A 754 6.49 9.63 0.38
N ASP A 755 7.08 9.73 -0.81
CA ASP A 755 8.33 9.06 -1.18
C ASP A 755 9.60 9.86 -0.85
N ASP A 756 9.49 11.16 -0.65
CA ASP A 756 10.61 12.02 -0.29
C ASP A 756 10.98 11.88 1.20
N VAL A 757 12.26 11.81 1.48
CA VAL A 757 12.84 11.73 2.82
C VAL A 757 14.07 12.60 2.96
N VAL A 758 14.14 13.32 4.08
CA VAL A 758 15.39 13.83 4.63
C VAL A 758 15.58 13.24 6.02
N ALA A 759 16.76 12.72 6.30
CA ALA A 759 17.07 12.07 7.57
C ALA A 759 18.48 12.41 8.03
N SER A 760 18.80 12.10 9.28
CA SER A 760 20.16 12.12 9.83
C SER A 760 20.39 10.97 10.78
N VAL A 761 21.66 10.60 10.94
CA VAL A 761 22.06 9.43 11.72
C VAL A 761 23.20 9.80 12.67
N LYS A 762 23.09 9.45 13.95
CA LYS A 762 24.20 9.49 14.89
C LYS A 762 25.09 8.28 14.68
N ARG A 763 26.26 8.48 14.07
CA ARG A 763 27.20 7.41 13.68
C ARG A 763 27.71 6.63 14.87
N ASP A 764 27.91 7.28 16.01
CA ASP A 764 28.36 6.67 17.27
C ASP A 764 27.37 5.64 17.82
N LEU A 765 26.08 5.80 17.53
CA LEU A 765 25.03 4.90 17.98
C LEU A 765 24.71 3.82 16.93
N MET A 766 24.73 4.16 15.65
CA MET A 766 24.41 3.25 14.54
C MET A 766 25.53 3.21 13.51
N GLU A 767 26.66 2.63 13.90
CA GLU A 767 27.77 2.38 12.99
C GLU A 767 27.34 1.53 11.80
N GLY A 768 27.83 1.86 10.60
CA GLY A 768 27.50 1.17 9.35
C GLY A 768 26.22 1.63 8.68
N VAL A 769 25.41 2.48 9.34
CA VAL A 769 24.19 3.03 8.75
C VAL A 769 24.52 4.33 8.01
N ASN A 770 24.37 4.32 6.69
CA ASN A 770 24.61 5.43 5.78
C ASN A 770 23.73 5.32 4.54
N PHE A 771 23.81 6.25 3.58
CA PHE A 771 23.03 6.24 2.36
C PHE A 771 23.19 4.91 1.58
N ASN A 772 24.42 4.46 1.37
CA ASN A 772 24.71 3.27 0.57
C ASN A 772 24.23 1.99 1.25
N SER A 773 24.38 1.87 2.57
CA SER A 773 23.86 0.72 3.31
C SER A 773 22.33 0.68 3.33
N ILE A 774 21.64 1.80 3.54
CA ILE A 774 20.18 1.89 3.46
C ILE A 774 19.69 1.49 2.06
N LYS A 775 20.32 2.02 1.01
CA LYS A 775 20.03 1.65 -0.37
C LYS A 775 20.22 0.15 -0.62
N ALA A 776 21.30 -0.43 -0.12
CA ALA A 776 21.57 -1.86 -0.24
C ALA A 776 20.51 -2.70 0.48
N MET A 777 20.14 -2.35 1.71
CA MET A 777 19.12 -3.06 2.49
C MET A 777 17.76 -2.97 1.81
N GLY A 778 17.38 -1.78 1.34
CA GLY A 778 16.14 -1.58 0.58
C GLY A 778 16.09 -2.45 -0.67
N LYS A 779 17.17 -2.51 -1.42
CA LYS A 779 17.24 -3.34 -2.63
C LYS A 779 17.19 -4.83 -2.32
N TYR A 780 17.97 -5.27 -1.34
CA TYR A 780 18.13 -6.70 -1.03
C TYR A 780 16.91 -7.28 -0.33
N TYR A 781 16.43 -6.66 0.75
CA TYR A 781 15.36 -7.22 1.59
C TYR A 781 13.96 -6.78 1.15
N LEU A 782 13.80 -5.51 0.78
CA LEU A 782 12.50 -4.95 0.45
C LEU A 782 12.21 -4.89 -1.06
N ASN A 783 13.22 -5.22 -1.88
CA ASN A 783 13.19 -5.09 -3.35
C ASN A 783 12.69 -3.72 -3.82
N ILE A 784 13.05 -2.67 -3.09
CA ILE A 784 12.79 -1.28 -3.45
C ILE A 784 14.06 -0.63 -3.98
N GLU A 785 13.90 0.35 -4.84
CA GLU A 785 15.01 1.08 -5.42
C GLU A 785 15.06 2.48 -4.81
N ILE A 786 16.08 2.68 -3.96
CA ILE A 786 16.37 3.96 -3.32
C ILE A 786 17.43 4.69 -4.14
N THR A 787 17.16 5.94 -4.47
CA THR A 787 18.05 6.84 -5.21
C THR A 787 18.25 8.14 -4.43
N ASP A 788 19.21 8.93 -4.85
CA ASP A 788 19.30 10.31 -4.38
C ASP A 788 18.16 11.17 -4.96
N GLU A 789 17.85 12.23 -4.29
CA GLU A 789 16.77 13.15 -4.66
C GLU A 789 17.03 13.89 -6.00
N LEU A 790 18.29 13.94 -6.45
CA LEU A 790 18.68 14.55 -7.72
C LEU A 790 18.64 13.55 -8.88
N LYS A 791 18.65 12.25 -8.58
CA LYS A 791 18.75 11.16 -9.57
C LYS A 791 19.97 11.33 -10.48
N SER A 792 21.10 11.69 -9.85
CA SER A 792 22.36 12.05 -10.52
C SER A 792 22.99 10.88 -11.29
N GLY A 793 22.72 9.63 -10.85
CA GLY A 793 23.28 8.41 -11.47
C GLY A 793 24.76 8.17 -11.21
N GLY A 794 25.44 9.07 -10.46
CA GLY A 794 26.82 8.96 -10.05
C GLY A 794 27.01 8.29 -8.69
N GLU A 795 28.24 8.25 -8.20
CA GLU A 795 28.54 7.87 -6.82
C GLU A 795 27.94 8.87 -5.85
N ILE A 796 27.19 8.38 -4.90
CA ILE A 796 26.51 9.19 -3.89
C ILE A 796 27.30 9.09 -2.60
N PRO A 797 27.69 10.24 -2.00
CA PRO A 797 28.35 10.24 -0.70
C PRO A 797 27.50 9.59 0.38
N ASP A 798 28.14 8.92 1.32
CA ASP A 798 27.45 8.29 2.46
C ASP A 798 26.60 9.27 3.27
N PHE A 799 27.08 10.50 3.39
CA PHE A 799 26.41 11.61 4.07
C PHE A 799 26.69 12.92 3.37
N ARG A 800 25.75 13.84 3.49
CA ARG A 800 25.89 15.22 3.01
C ARG A 800 25.41 16.21 4.07
N PRO A 801 25.97 17.45 4.15
CA PRO A 801 25.37 18.50 4.98
C PRO A 801 23.97 18.87 4.47
N ILE A 802 23.12 19.39 5.34
CA ILE A 802 21.74 19.76 5.01
C ILE A 802 21.64 20.75 3.83
N SER A 803 22.62 21.65 3.72
CA SER A 803 22.69 22.67 2.65
C SER A 803 22.89 22.10 1.25
N ASP A 804 23.44 20.89 1.14
CA ASP A 804 23.82 20.28 -0.14
C ASP A 804 22.71 19.37 -0.71
N GLY A 805 21.65 19.17 0.07
CA GLY A 805 20.53 18.34 -0.32
C GLY A 805 19.25 19.12 -0.61
N SER A 806 18.25 18.39 -1.03
CA SER A 806 16.91 18.95 -1.23
C SER A 806 15.83 17.96 -0.78
N PHE A 807 14.73 18.53 -0.30
CA PHE A 807 13.54 17.81 0.10
C PHE A 807 12.33 18.44 -0.59
N LEU A 808 11.43 17.66 -1.16
CA LEU A 808 10.27 18.13 -1.95
C LEU A 808 10.66 19.05 -3.12
N GLY A 809 11.84 18.86 -3.70
CA GLY A 809 12.37 19.72 -4.74
C GLY A 809 12.85 21.08 -4.28
N ARG A 810 12.99 21.29 -2.97
CA ARG A 810 13.46 22.51 -2.34
C ARG A 810 14.77 22.26 -1.59
N GLY A 811 15.75 23.17 -1.78
CA GLY A 811 16.99 23.16 -1.01
C GLY A 811 16.82 23.82 0.36
N PHE A 812 17.83 23.65 1.19
CA PHE A 812 17.95 24.29 2.50
C PHE A 812 19.03 25.37 2.46
N ILE A 813 18.65 26.64 2.26
CA ILE A 813 19.58 27.74 2.06
C ILE A 813 19.84 28.45 3.40
N PRO A 814 21.04 28.31 3.99
CA PRO A 814 21.37 28.97 5.23
C PRO A 814 21.41 30.49 5.01
N THR A 815 20.60 31.23 5.75
CA THR A 815 20.44 32.67 5.63
C THR A 815 20.37 33.31 7.01
N LYS A 816 21.11 34.38 7.24
CA LYS A 816 21.00 35.16 8.49
C LYS A 816 19.87 36.16 8.37
N ILE A 817 18.85 36.02 9.21
CA ILE A 817 17.69 36.89 9.32
C ILE A 817 17.72 37.47 10.74
N ASN A 818 17.86 38.80 10.88
CA ASN A 818 17.93 39.47 12.19
C ASN A 818 19.02 38.88 13.11
N GLY A 819 20.14 38.44 12.52
CA GLY A 819 21.26 37.85 13.26
C GLY A 819 21.12 36.35 13.57
N VAL A 820 19.97 35.76 13.35
CA VAL A 820 19.69 34.34 13.57
C VAL A 820 19.87 33.56 12.25
N LEU A 821 20.55 32.40 12.33
CA LEU A 821 20.68 31.48 11.21
C LEU A 821 19.35 30.76 10.98
N ARG A 822 18.83 30.86 9.78
CA ARG A 822 17.61 30.19 9.32
C ARG A 822 17.84 29.50 8.00
N PHE A 823 17.01 28.53 7.68
CA PHE A 823 17.03 27.80 6.40
C PHE A 823 15.84 28.20 5.55
N LEU A 824 16.09 28.72 4.35
CA LEU A 824 15.04 29.06 3.39
C LEU A 824 14.83 27.95 2.37
N ALA A 825 13.58 27.75 1.97
CA ALA A 825 13.14 26.68 1.07
C ALA A 825 13.26 27.08 -0.41
N ARG A 826 14.45 27.02 -0.99
CA ARG A 826 14.68 27.41 -2.39
C ARG A 826 14.17 26.30 -3.34
N LEU A 827 13.10 26.59 -4.09
CA LEU A 827 12.55 25.68 -5.11
C LEU A 827 13.50 25.58 -6.31
N ARG A 828 13.60 24.41 -6.92
CA ARG A 828 14.43 24.21 -8.13
C ARG A 828 13.99 25.14 -9.26
N LYS A 829 14.93 25.83 -9.89
CA LYS A 829 14.72 26.91 -10.87
C LYS A 829 13.81 26.49 -12.05
N TYR A 830 14.07 25.35 -12.65
CA TYR A 830 13.23 24.85 -13.76
C TYR A 830 11.76 24.64 -13.34
N SER A 831 11.52 24.24 -12.09
CA SER A 831 10.15 24.05 -11.59
C SER A 831 9.39 25.37 -11.43
N ILE A 832 10.10 26.48 -11.27
CA ILE A 832 9.52 27.82 -11.17
C ILE A 832 9.10 28.31 -12.55
N ILE A 833 10.04 28.31 -13.51
CA ILE A 833 9.88 28.91 -14.83
C ILE A 833 9.00 28.06 -15.77
N GLU A 834 9.11 26.74 -15.71
CA GLU A 834 8.29 25.91 -16.59
C GLU A 834 6.79 25.95 -16.30
N LYS A 835 6.40 26.23 -15.03
CA LYS A 835 4.98 26.32 -14.66
C LYS A 835 4.23 27.43 -15.39
N VAL A 836 4.88 28.56 -15.66
CA VAL A 836 4.23 29.71 -16.30
C VAL A 836 4.11 29.57 -17.82
N GLN A 837 4.79 28.59 -18.41
CA GLN A 837 4.71 28.31 -19.85
C GLN A 837 3.55 27.36 -20.23
N TRP A 838 2.82 26.82 -19.24
CA TRP A 838 1.75 25.88 -19.48
C TRP A 838 0.49 26.25 -18.70
N ILE A 839 -0.68 25.99 -19.33
CA ILE A 839 -2.00 26.18 -18.75
C ILE A 839 -2.64 24.83 -18.53
N LYS A 840 -3.12 24.58 -17.31
CA LYS A 840 -3.92 23.41 -16.99
C LYS A 840 -5.28 23.84 -16.46
N GLY A 841 -6.34 23.34 -17.11
CA GLY A 841 -7.72 23.70 -16.77
C GLY A 841 -8.24 24.93 -17.50
N ILE A 842 -9.03 25.75 -16.83
CA ILE A 842 -9.66 26.96 -17.41
C ILE A 842 -8.60 28.06 -17.51
N TYR A 843 -8.50 28.68 -18.69
CA TYR A 843 -7.65 29.83 -18.89
C TYR A 843 -8.26 31.05 -18.22
N ASP A 844 -7.51 31.67 -17.32
CA ASP A 844 -7.84 32.95 -16.69
C ASP A 844 -6.58 33.80 -16.59
N PRO A 845 -6.53 34.96 -17.27
CA PRO A 845 -5.36 35.85 -17.24
C PRO A 845 -4.92 36.24 -15.83
N LEU A 846 -5.83 36.39 -14.87
CA LEU A 846 -5.50 36.72 -13.48
C LEU A 846 -4.73 35.57 -12.81
N ILE A 847 -5.18 34.34 -13.01
CA ILE A 847 -4.49 33.15 -12.47
C ILE A 847 -3.12 33.02 -13.10
N GLU A 848 -2.97 33.30 -14.39
CA GLU A 848 -1.66 33.20 -15.06
C GLU A 848 -0.70 34.30 -14.58
N VAL A 849 -1.17 35.52 -14.35
CA VAL A 849 -0.35 36.59 -13.73
C VAL A 849 0.03 36.25 -12.31
N ASP A 850 -0.88 35.71 -11.49
CA ASP A 850 -0.59 35.26 -10.13
C ASP A 850 0.47 34.16 -10.08
N LYS A 851 0.44 33.22 -11.04
CA LYS A 851 1.54 32.24 -11.21
C LYS A 851 2.87 32.89 -11.48
N MET A 852 2.90 33.97 -12.27
CA MET A 852 4.13 34.71 -12.57
C MET A 852 4.61 35.50 -11.34
N GLU A 853 3.71 36.14 -10.60
CA GLU A 853 4.02 36.82 -9.36
C GLU A 853 4.61 35.84 -8.31
N THR A 854 3.98 34.69 -8.17
CA THR A 854 4.52 33.61 -7.32
C THR A 854 5.89 33.12 -7.81
N ALA A 855 6.11 33.03 -9.12
CA ALA A 855 7.41 32.67 -9.66
C ALA A 855 8.49 33.69 -9.31
N PHE A 856 8.20 35.01 -9.35
CA PHE A 856 9.14 36.02 -8.94
C PHE A 856 9.47 35.97 -7.44
N LEU A 857 8.48 35.70 -6.60
CA LEU A 857 8.73 35.47 -5.17
C LEU A 857 9.69 34.30 -4.93
N GLU A 858 9.47 33.18 -5.59
CA GLU A 858 10.36 32.00 -5.49
C GLU A 858 11.77 32.29 -6.04
N LEU A 859 11.86 33.03 -7.15
CA LEU A 859 13.13 33.44 -7.76
C LEU A 859 13.94 34.44 -6.89
N SER A 860 13.28 35.17 -6.02
CA SER A 860 13.97 36.09 -5.08
C SER A 860 14.86 35.34 -4.07
N LEU A 861 14.74 34.02 -3.95
CA LEU A 861 15.63 33.16 -3.16
C LEU A 861 16.92 32.77 -3.90
N TYR A 862 17.06 33.18 -5.16
CA TYR A 862 18.28 33.08 -5.98
C TYR A 862 19.08 34.36 -5.96
N ASP A 863 20.12 34.46 -6.80
CA ASP A 863 20.93 35.63 -6.93
C ASP A 863 20.19 36.74 -7.68
N ARG A 864 20.52 38.01 -7.32
CA ARG A 864 19.90 39.19 -7.93
C ARG A 864 20.03 39.19 -9.46
N GLU A 865 21.22 38.88 -9.98
CA GLU A 865 21.49 38.89 -11.43
C GLU A 865 20.55 37.91 -12.18
N GLU A 866 20.34 36.71 -11.61
CA GLU A 866 19.43 35.74 -12.19
C GLU A 866 17.98 36.22 -12.13
N PHE A 867 17.56 36.75 -11.00
CA PHE A 867 16.23 37.32 -10.82
C PHE A 867 15.96 38.42 -11.83
N ASP A 868 16.85 39.43 -11.92
CA ASP A 868 16.69 40.59 -12.81
C ASP A 868 16.66 40.17 -14.29
N ALA A 869 17.48 39.15 -14.68
CA ALA A 869 17.50 38.61 -16.02
C ALA A 869 16.16 37.94 -16.41
N ILE A 870 15.52 37.24 -15.47
CA ILE A 870 14.22 36.57 -15.70
C ILE A 870 13.10 37.62 -15.72
N VAL A 871 13.07 38.54 -14.77
CA VAL A 871 12.07 39.61 -14.71
C VAL A 871 12.10 40.45 -15.99
N LYS A 872 13.28 40.78 -16.49
CA LYS A 872 13.46 41.57 -17.74
C LYS A 872 12.83 40.89 -18.94
N ARG A 873 12.80 39.56 -19.00
CA ARG A 873 12.19 38.79 -20.09
C ARG A 873 10.68 38.59 -19.88
N TYR A 874 10.27 38.19 -18.67
CA TYR A 874 8.92 37.74 -18.42
C TYR A 874 7.94 38.86 -18.05
N ALA A 875 8.36 39.93 -17.35
CA ALA A 875 7.43 40.98 -16.93
C ALA A 875 6.83 41.77 -18.11
N PRO A 876 7.63 42.20 -19.14
CA PRO A 876 7.08 42.82 -20.34
C PRO A 876 6.19 41.85 -21.13
N ALA A 877 6.61 40.57 -21.29
CA ALA A 877 5.82 39.57 -21.98
C ALA A 877 4.48 39.27 -21.28
N CYS A 878 4.47 39.26 -19.97
CA CYS A 878 3.27 39.13 -19.19
C CYS A 878 2.28 40.30 -19.40
N LYS A 879 2.80 41.53 -19.44
CA LYS A 879 2.00 42.71 -19.75
C LYS A 879 1.41 42.64 -21.18
N GLU A 880 2.20 42.21 -22.14
CA GLU A 880 1.76 42.05 -23.55
C GLU A 880 0.71 40.97 -23.65
N ALA A 881 0.94 39.78 -23.05
CA ALA A 881 0.08 38.62 -23.14
C ALA A 881 -1.27 38.77 -22.37
N TYR A 882 -1.23 39.38 -21.21
CA TYR A 882 -2.35 39.42 -20.26
C TYR A 882 -2.88 40.83 -19.99
N GLY A 883 -2.23 41.88 -20.53
CA GLY A 883 -2.62 43.24 -20.24
C GLY A 883 -2.23 43.76 -18.85
N ILE A 884 -1.55 42.95 -18.04
CA ILE A 884 -1.23 43.22 -16.64
C ILE A 884 0.27 43.14 -16.43
N TYR A 885 0.84 44.17 -15.82
CA TYR A 885 2.24 44.11 -15.37
C TYR A 885 2.28 43.38 -14.02
N PRO A 886 3.05 42.30 -13.87
CA PRO A 886 3.09 41.54 -12.65
C PRO A 886 3.74 42.32 -11.50
N LYS A 887 3.35 42.03 -10.26
CA LYS A 887 3.99 42.52 -9.05
C LYS A 887 5.32 41.82 -8.79
N TYR A 888 6.01 42.27 -7.77
CA TYR A 888 7.27 41.67 -7.28
C TYR A 888 8.40 41.62 -8.31
N THR A 889 8.44 42.58 -9.21
CA THR A 889 9.50 42.73 -10.24
C THR A 889 10.79 43.37 -9.71
N ASP A 890 10.78 43.92 -8.51
CA ASP A 890 11.97 44.39 -7.78
C ASP A 890 12.47 43.32 -6.84
N PHE A 891 13.75 42.97 -6.92
CA PHE A 891 14.36 41.89 -6.11
C PHE A 891 14.23 42.11 -4.61
N ASP A 892 14.50 43.33 -4.14
CA ASP A 892 14.50 43.62 -2.70
C ASP A 892 13.06 43.60 -2.15
N VAL A 893 12.10 44.07 -2.95
CA VAL A 893 10.67 43.99 -2.60
C VAL A 893 10.20 42.56 -2.52
N ALA A 894 10.48 41.73 -3.56
CA ALA A 894 10.11 40.32 -3.62
C ALA A 894 10.76 39.54 -2.47
N ARG A 895 12.07 39.69 -2.25
CA ARG A 895 12.80 39.02 -1.19
C ARG A 895 12.32 39.42 0.19
N ARG A 896 12.07 40.70 0.42
CA ARG A 896 11.51 41.17 1.69
C ARG A 896 10.13 40.57 1.93
N HIS A 897 9.30 40.49 0.91
CA HIS A 897 7.98 39.87 1.03
C HIS A 897 8.07 38.41 1.46
N VAL A 898 8.93 37.59 0.81
CA VAL A 898 9.16 36.20 1.19
C VAL A 898 9.70 36.07 2.61
N LEU A 899 10.65 36.89 3.01
CA LEU A 899 11.21 36.88 4.36
C LEU A 899 10.17 37.30 5.41
N THR A 900 9.28 38.22 5.09
CA THR A 900 8.18 38.63 5.96
C THR A 900 7.12 37.53 6.09
N LEU A 901 6.81 36.81 5.01
CA LEU A 901 5.94 35.63 5.08
C LEU A 901 6.53 34.55 5.99
N SER A 902 7.86 34.42 6.04
CA SER A 902 8.52 33.47 6.93
C SER A 902 8.43 33.86 8.43
N GLU A 903 8.17 35.14 8.74
CA GLU A 903 7.97 35.64 10.12
C GLU A 903 6.50 35.51 10.58
N TYR A 904 5.53 35.43 9.67
CA TYR A 904 4.12 35.28 10.00
C TYR A 904 3.74 33.79 10.04
N ARG A 905 3.20 33.34 11.19
CA ARG A 905 2.70 32.00 11.44
C ARG A 905 1.38 31.69 10.72
N TYR A 906 1.22 32.05 9.47
CA TYR A 906 0.04 31.60 8.73
C TYR A 906 0.32 30.21 8.17
N SER A 907 -0.45 29.21 8.63
CA SER A 907 -0.44 27.93 7.99
C SER A 907 -1.01 28.08 6.57
N PHE A 908 -0.42 27.39 5.60
CA PHE A 908 -0.91 27.35 4.22
C PHE A 908 -2.41 26.98 4.12
N TYR A 909 -2.95 26.35 5.15
CA TYR A 909 -4.36 25.98 5.26
C TYR A 909 -5.30 27.18 5.43
N ASP A 910 -4.86 28.29 5.98
CA ASP A 910 -5.66 29.50 6.12
C ASP A 910 -5.95 30.17 4.76
N PHE A 911 -5.18 29.79 3.71
CA PHE A 911 -5.39 30.25 2.34
C PHE A 911 -6.05 29.24 1.39
N ILE A 912 -6.07 27.95 1.72
CA ILE A 912 -6.64 26.89 0.85
C ILE A 912 -8.17 26.84 0.94
N ASP A 913 -8.78 27.32 2.00
CA ASP A 913 -10.24 27.31 2.18
C ASP A 913 -11.03 28.24 1.25
N GLY A 914 -10.34 29.05 0.44
CA GLY A 914 -11.02 29.93 -0.51
C GLY A 914 -12.05 30.87 0.11
N THR A 915 -11.96 31.10 1.42
CA THR A 915 -12.72 32.10 2.14
C THR A 915 -11.83 33.28 2.49
N ASP A 916 -12.32 34.49 2.24
CA ASP A 916 -11.70 35.66 2.83
C ASP A 916 -11.91 35.66 4.37
N LEU A 917 -11.19 36.52 5.08
CA LEU A 917 -11.34 36.70 6.54
C LEU A 917 -12.79 37.03 6.99
N ASN A 918 -13.73 37.23 6.06
CA ASN A 918 -15.14 37.51 6.28
C ASN A 918 -16.06 36.34 5.88
N GLY A 919 -15.52 35.17 5.53
CA GLY A 919 -16.31 33.98 5.22
C GLY A 919 -16.93 33.92 3.82
N LEU A 920 -16.53 34.79 2.91
CA LEU A 920 -16.96 34.72 1.51
C LEU A 920 -16.02 33.79 0.72
N PRO A 921 -16.54 32.89 -0.12
CA PRO A 921 -15.69 32.09 -1.01
C PRO A 921 -14.83 32.99 -1.89
N LEU A 922 -13.52 32.76 -1.92
CA LEU A 922 -12.55 33.50 -2.74
C LEU A 922 -12.98 33.53 -4.22
N THR A 923 -13.66 32.48 -4.68
CA THR A 923 -14.29 32.40 -6.00
C THR A 923 -15.34 33.51 -6.24
N LYS A 924 -16.18 33.84 -5.24
CA LYS A 924 -17.20 34.94 -5.39
C LYS A 924 -16.56 36.31 -5.32
N LEU A 925 -15.50 36.51 -4.56
CA LEU A 925 -14.75 37.75 -4.55
C LEU A 925 -14.04 37.95 -5.90
N LEU A 926 -13.42 36.91 -6.43
CA LEU A 926 -12.79 36.90 -7.74
C LEU A 926 -13.83 37.05 -8.86
N GLU A 927 -15.00 36.42 -8.78
CA GLU A 927 -16.10 36.61 -9.72
C GLU A 927 -16.66 38.04 -9.72
N LYS A 928 -16.84 38.68 -8.56
CA LYS A 928 -17.27 40.09 -8.48
C LYS A 928 -16.23 41.08 -9.02
N ILE A 929 -14.95 40.80 -8.81
CA ILE A 929 -13.84 41.59 -9.35
C ILE A 929 -13.68 41.32 -10.86
N SER A 930 -13.95 40.06 -11.29
CA SER A 930 -13.58 39.58 -12.62
C SER A 930 -14.59 39.85 -13.71
N GLN A 931 -15.89 40.01 -13.42
CA GLN A 931 -16.92 40.12 -14.46
C GLN A 931 -16.71 41.29 -15.42
N ASN A 932 -16.14 42.41 -15.00
CA ASN A 932 -15.84 43.57 -15.85
C ASN A 932 -14.39 43.64 -16.35
N VAL A 933 -13.46 43.07 -15.64
CA VAL A 933 -11.99 43.14 -15.92
C VAL A 933 -11.54 41.93 -16.72
N ALA A 934 -12.13 40.75 -16.48
CA ALA A 934 -11.75 39.48 -17.13
C ALA A 934 -12.10 39.50 -18.63
N LYS A 935 -13.22 40.12 -19.03
CA LYS A 935 -13.64 40.18 -20.44
C LYS A 935 -12.63 40.97 -21.27
N GLN A 936 -12.19 42.14 -20.79
CA GLN A 936 -11.17 42.96 -21.48
C GLN A 936 -9.79 42.30 -21.52
N ARG A 937 -9.45 41.46 -20.52
CA ARG A 937 -8.18 40.76 -20.40
C ARG A 937 -8.15 39.48 -21.22
N TYR A 938 -9.28 38.79 -21.32
CA TYR A 938 -9.43 37.64 -22.20
C TYR A 938 -9.22 38.00 -23.68
N GLU A 939 -9.78 39.13 -24.15
CA GLU A 939 -9.64 39.62 -25.51
C GLU A 939 -8.18 39.97 -25.84
N ALA A 940 -7.40 40.51 -24.88
CA ALA A 940 -5.97 40.77 -25.03
C ALA A 940 -5.12 39.48 -25.05
N GLY A 941 -5.47 38.46 -24.25
CA GLY A 941 -4.81 37.16 -24.22
C GLY A 941 -4.95 36.36 -25.50
N VAL A 942 -6.16 36.33 -26.07
CA VAL A 942 -6.44 35.64 -27.34
C VAL A 942 -5.65 36.26 -28.50
N LYS A 943 -5.43 37.55 -28.49
CA LYS A 943 -4.64 38.25 -29.51
C LYS A 943 -3.15 37.88 -29.44
N ALA A 944 -2.60 37.68 -28.23
CA ALA A 944 -1.22 37.27 -28.01
C ALA A 944 -0.98 35.78 -28.37
N GLU A 945 -1.99 34.93 -28.21
CA GLU A 945 -1.91 33.50 -28.60
C GLU A 945 -1.70 33.32 -30.10
N VAL A 946 -2.32 34.18 -30.94
CA VAL A 946 -2.17 34.16 -32.39
C VAL A 946 -0.79 34.71 -32.85
N GLU A 947 -0.15 35.56 -32.08
CA GLU A 947 1.15 36.16 -32.42
C GLU A 947 2.33 35.35 -31.90
N ALA A 948 2.18 34.61 -30.79
CA ALA A 948 3.23 33.76 -30.21
C ALA A 948 3.57 32.51 -31.07
N GLU A 949 2.64 32.05 -31.91
CA GLU A 949 2.86 30.94 -32.86
C GLU A 949 3.87 31.29 -33.96
N ARG A 950 4.38 32.52 -34.05
CA ARG A 950 5.19 33.02 -35.17
C ARG A 950 6.69 33.20 -34.90
N SER A 951 7.26 32.76 -33.79
CA SER A 951 8.71 32.92 -33.51
C SER A 951 9.55 31.76 -34.02
N PRO A 952 10.53 31.98 -34.92
CA PRO A 952 11.32 30.90 -35.48
C PRO A 952 12.59 30.61 -34.69
N GLY A 953 12.95 29.36 -34.58
CA GLY A 953 14.30 28.92 -34.27
C GLY A 953 14.47 27.73 -33.29
N TYR A 954 13.49 27.44 -32.46
CA TYR A 954 13.54 26.24 -31.59
C TYR A 954 12.51 25.17 -31.98
N ASP A 955 11.74 25.45 -33.02
CA ASP A 955 10.56 24.70 -33.43
C ASP A 955 10.90 23.36 -34.10
N VAL A 956 12.08 23.19 -34.70
CA VAL A 956 12.44 22.02 -35.50
C VAL A 956 12.50 20.72 -34.68
N ILE A 957 12.88 20.79 -33.40
CA ILE A 957 12.89 19.60 -32.54
C ILE A 957 11.51 19.35 -31.93
N ILE A 958 10.74 20.42 -31.68
CA ILE A 958 9.43 20.37 -31.06
C ILE A 958 8.34 20.09 -32.09
N GLU A 959 8.38 20.68 -33.26
CA GLU A 959 7.48 20.39 -34.40
C GLU A 959 7.53 18.89 -34.74
N ASN A 960 8.71 18.28 -34.78
CA ASN A 960 8.84 16.83 -34.98
C ASN A 960 8.23 15.98 -33.83
N VAL A 961 8.11 16.52 -32.63
CA VAL A 961 7.46 15.83 -31.50
C VAL A 961 5.97 16.16 -31.47
N GLU A 962 5.57 17.36 -31.80
CA GLU A 962 4.16 17.79 -31.85
C GLU A 962 3.44 17.24 -33.08
N GLU A 963 4.04 17.19 -34.25
CA GLU A 963 3.50 16.46 -35.41
C GLU A 963 3.31 14.98 -35.10
N GLN A 964 4.23 14.35 -34.39
CA GLN A 964 4.07 12.96 -33.96
C GLN A 964 3.01 12.76 -32.85
N ILE A 965 2.71 13.80 -32.09
CA ILE A 965 1.62 13.77 -31.08
C ILE A 965 0.25 14.00 -31.73
N THR A 966 0.18 14.78 -32.81
CA THR A 966 -1.09 15.16 -33.43
C THR A 966 -1.49 14.25 -34.59
N VAL A 967 -0.53 13.65 -35.33
CA VAL A 967 -0.80 12.80 -36.51
C VAL A 967 -1.34 11.41 -36.12
N ASP A 968 -1.10 10.92 -34.92
CA ASP A 968 -1.49 9.56 -34.50
C ASP A 968 -2.76 9.48 -33.66
N SER A 969 -3.58 10.51 -33.61
CA SER A 969 -4.95 10.38 -33.12
C SER A 969 -5.83 9.98 -34.30
N PRO A 970 -6.35 8.76 -34.37
CA PRO A 970 -7.36 8.45 -35.38
C PRO A 970 -8.54 9.40 -35.17
N ALA A 971 -8.81 10.19 -36.21
CA ALA A 971 -9.99 11.02 -36.27
C ALA A 971 -11.22 10.16 -35.93
N GLY A 972 -11.92 10.55 -34.89
CA GLY A 972 -13.30 10.21 -34.65
C GLY A 972 -13.68 8.74 -34.80
N ASN A 973 -13.50 7.95 -33.76
CA ASN A 973 -14.46 6.89 -33.51
C ASN A 973 -15.01 7.05 -32.09
N THR A 974 -16.01 7.88 -31.97
CA THR A 974 -17.01 7.84 -30.88
C THR A 974 -17.90 6.60 -31.08
N ASN A 975 -17.31 5.44 -31.16
CA ASN A 975 -18.08 4.22 -31.06
C ASN A 975 -18.15 3.83 -29.60
N ALA A 976 -19.30 4.14 -29.00
CA ALA A 976 -19.77 3.47 -27.82
C ALA A 976 -19.62 1.97 -28.05
N VAL A 977 -18.71 1.32 -27.33
CA VAL A 977 -18.68 -0.15 -27.32
C VAL A 977 -19.87 -0.60 -26.50
N THR A 978 -21.02 -0.70 -27.17
CA THR A 978 -22.12 -1.55 -26.74
C THR A 978 -21.68 -3.00 -26.97
N SER A 979 -21.78 -3.78 -25.95
CA SER A 979 -21.54 -5.22 -25.92
C SER A 979 -22.26 -5.97 -27.05
N LEU A 980 -21.56 -6.82 -27.71
CA LEU A 980 -22.01 -8.13 -28.16
C LEU A 980 -21.20 -9.21 -27.49
#